data_795549bc92e5f34326cf7fb1b0907baf
#
_entry.id   795549bc92e5f34326cf7fb1b0907baf
#
_cell.length_a   1.000
_cell.length_b   1.000
_cell.length_c   1.000
_cell.angle_alpha   90.00
_cell.angle_beta   90.00
_cell.angle_gamma   90.00
#
_symmetry.space_group_name_H-M   'P 1'
#
loop_
_entity.id
_entity.type
_entity.pdbx_description
1 polymer ?
#
loop_
_entity_poly.entity_id
_entity_poly.type
_entity_poly.pdbx_seq_one_letter_code
_entity_poly.pdbx_strand_id
1 'polypeptide(L)'
;MTHCFPYTARSTSVPSRGVPVPTSPTTRASATTGSGPTTSSPEAGAPGSDTPGTDAPHPAPLFTPPELTPRLWAGAAARLLAKLLGEFAYEEIIEPVARTGANGRAPGRYTLALDDGTPLTFTARRGAYGAWRVDPHSVEHAGQPFRDPLRFLVLARRLLAIDGATLGHLVRELNATLVADARIDGTALTAAQLAELDYADLEGHQTGHPWLILNKGRIGFSATDSTRWAPESRTPSRLPWIAVSTAIATYRGVPSLASPGQLYGSELDPATREGFASVLRSRGLDPDAYLYLPVHPWQWDEVLLPLYAAEIAGGAIVPLPTDGDVRLPQQSIRTFLNTTRPDRHTVKLPLSILNTLVWRGLPTERTLAAPAVTAWMRGLYESDPFLHDECGVILLGEVASVTVTHPLYDHLPEVPYQYKELLGAIWREPLPARLAPGERARTLASLLHIDPQGRAFTAELVERSGLPAEVWLRRLFAALLPPLLRFLYRYGTVFSPHGENAVVVFDERDVPVRLAIKDFVDDVNISARPLPEHEGMPQEVRDTLLTEDPSFLTQFIHSGLFVGVFRFLAPLCQDQLDVPERTFWSLVRAEILRHQARFPELKDRFETFDLLTPRIARLCLNRNRLHLDGYRDRADRPHAAVHGTVPNPLALPAGGANGT
;
A
#
# COMPACT_ATOMS: atom_id res chain seq x y z
N MET A 1 1.07 1.51 -3.71
CA MET A 1 2.02 2.53 -4.17
C MET A 1 1.34 3.43 -5.19
N THR A 2 0.30 4.10 -4.81
CA THR A 2 -0.41 5.05 -5.66
C THR A 2 0.49 6.28 -5.84
N HIS A 3 0.91 6.58 -7.06
CA HIS A 3 1.72 7.74 -7.46
C HIS A 3 3.11 7.87 -6.84
N CYS A 4 4.07 7.19 -7.38
CA CYS A 4 5.47 7.24 -6.95
C CYS A 4 6.48 7.63 -8.04
N PHE A 5 6.17 8.55 -8.97
CA PHE A 5 7.13 8.91 -10.04
C PHE A 5 7.24 10.43 -10.28
N PRO A 6 8.43 10.97 -10.61
CA PRO A 6 8.67 12.41 -10.66
C PRO A 6 8.10 13.08 -11.91
N TYR A 7 7.51 14.23 -11.73
CA TYR A 7 7.20 15.20 -12.78
C TYR A 7 8.32 16.25 -12.86
N THR A 8 8.84 16.54 -14.03
CA THR A 8 9.83 17.62 -14.21
C THR A 8 9.11 18.97 -14.33
N ALA A 9 8.95 19.68 -13.21
CA ALA A 9 8.50 21.06 -13.23
C ALA A 9 9.66 21.99 -13.60
N ARG A 10 9.47 22.81 -14.64
CA ARG A 10 10.35 23.96 -14.94
C ARG A 10 10.20 25.01 -13.83
N SER A 11 11.26 25.31 -13.13
CA SER A 11 11.31 26.38 -12.12
C SER A 11 11.29 27.75 -12.79
N THR A 12 10.27 28.55 -12.52
CA THR A 12 10.33 30.01 -12.65
C THR A 12 10.38 30.60 -11.24
N SER A 13 11.53 31.15 -10.91
CA SER A 13 11.77 31.84 -9.64
C SER A 13 11.12 33.23 -9.62
N VAL A 14 10.29 33.49 -8.61
CA VAL A 14 9.81 34.83 -8.25
C VAL A 14 10.33 35.15 -6.84
N PRO A 15 10.92 36.33 -6.58
CA PRO A 15 11.52 36.65 -5.30
C PRO A 15 10.47 37.07 -4.25
N SER A 16 10.56 36.47 -3.07
CA SER A 16 9.71 36.79 -1.91
C SER A 16 10.15 38.11 -1.24
N ARG A 17 9.22 39.04 -1.11
CA ARG A 17 9.32 40.19 -0.19
C ARG A 17 8.73 39.78 1.17
N GLY A 18 9.54 39.93 2.22
CA GLY A 18 9.13 39.69 3.60
C GLY A 18 8.18 40.77 4.15
N VAL A 19 7.23 40.31 4.94
CA VAL A 19 6.35 41.15 5.78
C VAL A 19 6.57 40.76 7.26
N PRO A 20 6.73 41.72 8.17
CA PRO A 20 7.07 41.42 9.57
C PRO A 20 5.85 41.03 10.41
N VAL A 21 6.08 40.10 11.35
CA VAL A 21 5.13 39.62 12.35
C VAL A 21 5.13 40.54 13.56
N PRO A 22 3.96 40.94 14.12
CA PRO A 22 3.91 41.70 15.37
C PRO A 22 3.95 40.78 16.60
N THR A 23 4.78 41.17 17.56
CA THR A 23 4.92 40.56 18.89
C THR A 23 3.81 41.06 19.84
N SER A 24 3.18 40.14 20.57
CA SER A 24 2.22 40.44 21.65
C SER A 24 2.89 40.44 23.02
N PRO A 25 2.44 41.25 23.96
CA PRO A 25 3.10 41.39 25.26
C PRO A 25 2.51 40.45 26.34
N THR A 26 3.43 39.96 27.16
CA THR A 26 3.22 39.24 28.41
C THR A 26 2.57 40.12 29.49
N THR A 27 1.52 39.64 30.13
CA THR A 27 1.01 40.23 31.40
C THR A 27 1.09 39.19 32.53
N ARG A 28 1.86 39.52 33.53
CA ARG A 28 1.95 38.87 34.85
C ARG A 28 0.79 39.35 35.72
N ALA A 29 0.10 38.47 36.46
CA ALA A 29 -0.75 38.84 37.57
C ALA A 29 -0.39 38.05 38.83
N SER A 30 -0.25 38.78 39.88
CA SER A 30 0.23 38.43 41.22
C SER A 30 -0.85 37.79 42.08
N ALA A 31 -0.44 36.94 43.00
CA ALA A 31 -1.25 36.35 44.06
C ALA A 31 -1.47 37.35 45.21
N THR A 32 -2.67 37.31 45.82
CA THR A 32 -2.87 37.82 47.18
C THR A 32 -3.73 36.84 47.99
N THR A 33 -3.24 36.57 49.19
CA THR A 33 -3.76 35.76 50.27
C THR A 33 -4.83 36.53 51.08
N GLY A 34 -5.82 35.82 51.62
CA GLY A 34 -6.76 36.37 52.61
C GLY A 34 -7.48 35.28 53.40
N SER A 35 -7.27 35.31 54.70
CA SER A 35 -7.68 34.37 55.76
C SER A 35 -9.12 34.57 56.25
N GLY A 36 -9.73 33.52 56.82
CA GLY A 36 -11.04 33.23 57.34
C GLY A 36 -11.73 34.26 58.31
N PRO A 37 -12.81 33.90 59.01
CA PRO A 37 -12.88 32.87 60.04
C PRO A 37 -14.22 32.08 60.18
N THR A 38 -14.18 31.07 61.00
CA THR A 38 -15.16 30.14 61.60
C THR A 38 -16.39 30.76 62.21
N THR A 39 -17.60 30.11 62.13
CA THR A 39 -18.55 29.93 63.20
C THR A 39 -19.44 28.67 63.02
N SER A 40 -19.81 28.11 64.16
CA SER A 40 -20.43 26.91 64.61
C SER A 40 -21.89 26.63 64.20
N SER A 41 -22.19 25.30 64.28
CA SER A 41 -23.46 24.56 64.14
C SER A 41 -24.64 25.08 65.05
N PRO A 42 -25.90 24.59 64.85
CA PRO A 42 -26.32 23.34 65.42
C PRO A 42 -27.24 22.42 64.56
N GLU A 43 -27.34 21.18 65.08
CA GLU A 43 -28.12 20.05 64.60
C GLU A 43 -29.62 20.25 64.45
N ALA A 44 -30.25 19.55 63.48
CA ALA A 44 -31.60 18.96 63.66
C ALA A 44 -31.85 17.88 62.57
N GLY A 45 -32.08 16.67 63.00
CA GLY A 45 -33.05 15.67 62.58
C GLY A 45 -33.22 15.22 61.16
N ALA A 46 -32.93 13.94 60.93
CA ALA A 46 -33.23 13.16 59.72
C ALA A 46 -34.74 12.93 59.47
N PRO A 47 -35.18 12.61 58.21
CA PRO A 47 -35.34 11.18 57.92
C PRO A 47 -34.79 10.75 56.55
N GLY A 48 -34.48 9.47 56.48
CA GLY A 48 -33.81 8.84 55.39
C GLY A 48 -34.56 8.90 54.06
N SER A 49 -33.80 9.12 53.00
CA SER A 49 -34.15 8.74 51.65
C SER A 49 -33.00 7.89 51.12
N ASP A 50 -33.27 6.60 50.93
CA ASP A 50 -32.46 5.70 50.14
C ASP A 50 -32.32 6.26 48.71
N THR A 51 -31.24 6.95 48.46
CA THR A 51 -30.78 7.20 47.08
C THR A 51 -29.97 5.99 46.68
N PRO A 52 -30.31 5.27 45.58
CA PRO A 52 -29.45 4.25 45.06
C PRO A 52 -28.11 4.90 44.69
N GLY A 53 -27.05 4.44 45.31
CA GLY A 53 -25.70 4.83 44.94
C GLY A 53 -25.52 4.56 43.42
N THR A 54 -25.35 5.63 42.67
CA THR A 54 -24.80 5.51 41.32
C THR A 54 -23.37 5.08 41.49
N ASP A 55 -23.15 3.76 41.49
CA ASP A 55 -21.84 3.19 41.22
C ASP A 55 -21.41 3.77 39.87
N ALA A 56 -20.52 4.74 39.90
CA ALA A 56 -19.86 5.19 38.70
C ALA A 56 -19.22 3.95 38.05
N PRO A 57 -19.49 3.67 36.77
CA PRO A 57 -18.97 2.47 36.16
C PRO A 57 -17.45 2.48 36.31
N HIS A 58 -16.90 1.41 36.91
CA HIS A 58 -15.45 1.22 36.98
C HIS A 58 -14.88 1.42 35.58
N PRO A 59 -13.83 2.24 35.39
CA PRO A 59 -13.23 2.43 34.07
C PRO A 59 -12.86 1.06 33.52
N ALA A 60 -13.25 0.80 32.25
CA ALA A 60 -12.88 -0.43 31.58
C ALA A 60 -11.35 -0.60 31.63
N PRO A 61 -10.84 -1.83 31.80
CA PRO A 61 -9.40 -2.06 31.87
C PRO A 61 -8.72 -1.52 30.60
N LEU A 62 -7.52 -0.95 30.76
CA LEU A 62 -6.75 -0.43 29.64
C LEU A 62 -6.49 -1.55 28.62
N PHE A 63 -6.77 -1.26 27.34
CA PHE A 63 -6.47 -2.19 26.27
C PHE A 63 -4.96 -2.31 26.09
N THR A 64 -4.47 -3.56 26.17
CA THR A 64 -3.08 -3.90 25.85
C THR A 64 -3.12 -5.04 24.83
N PRO A 65 -2.53 -4.88 23.63
CA PRO A 65 -2.43 -5.96 22.67
C PRO A 65 -1.72 -7.18 23.27
N PRO A 66 -2.30 -8.38 23.19
CA PRO A 66 -1.71 -9.58 23.80
C PRO A 66 -0.37 -10.00 23.18
N GLU A 67 -0.09 -9.53 21.97
CA GLU A 67 1.14 -9.79 21.23
C GLU A 67 2.32 -8.94 21.72
N LEU A 68 2.10 -7.91 22.54
CA LEU A 68 3.17 -7.09 23.10
C LEU A 68 3.93 -7.83 24.21
N THR A 69 4.63 -8.90 23.84
CA THR A 69 5.50 -9.66 24.73
C THR A 69 6.97 -9.35 24.44
N PRO A 70 7.88 -9.47 25.45
CA PRO A 70 9.31 -9.23 25.23
C PRO A 70 9.91 -10.05 24.08
N ARG A 71 9.47 -11.30 23.92
CA ARG A 71 9.96 -12.21 22.87
C ARG A 71 9.55 -11.74 21.47
N LEU A 72 8.27 -11.45 21.24
CA LEU A 72 7.76 -11.03 19.95
C LEU A 72 8.31 -9.65 19.57
N TRP A 73 8.35 -8.73 20.55
CA TRP A 73 8.94 -7.40 20.34
C TRP A 73 10.41 -7.47 19.93
N ALA A 74 11.24 -8.26 20.64
CA ALA A 74 12.66 -8.39 20.32
C ALA A 74 12.89 -9.00 18.93
N GLY A 75 12.05 -9.95 18.51
CA GLY A 75 12.11 -10.54 17.17
C GLY A 75 11.76 -9.53 16.08
N ALA A 76 10.64 -8.84 16.22
CA ALA A 76 10.20 -7.79 15.29
C ALA A 76 11.23 -6.64 15.20
N ALA A 77 11.76 -6.19 16.34
CA ALA A 77 12.74 -5.12 16.41
C ALA A 77 14.06 -5.49 15.69
N ALA A 78 14.57 -6.70 15.88
CA ALA A 78 15.78 -7.17 15.21
C ALA A 78 15.60 -7.23 13.68
N ARG A 79 14.47 -7.75 13.20
CA ARG A 79 14.16 -7.79 11.76
C ARG A 79 13.98 -6.40 11.16
N LEU A 80 13.27 -5.50 11.86
CA LEU A 80 13.08 -4.13 11.40
C LEU A 80 14.41 -3.37 11.34
N LEU A 81 15.31 -3.54 12.33
CA LEU A 81 16.65 -2.95 12.29
C LEU A 81 17.47 -3.46 11.11
N ALA A 82 17.46 -4.77 10.86
CA ALA A 82 18.16 -5.35 9.71
C ALA A 82 17.61 -4.83 8.38
N LYS A 83 16.28 -4.74 8.23
CA LYS A 83 15.61 -4.14 7.08
C LYS A 83 16.00 -2.66 6.92
N LEU A 84 15.99 -1.90 7.98
CA LEU A 84 16.33 -0.47 7.98
C LEU A 84 17.77 -0.26 7.51
N LEU A 85 18.74 -1.01 8.06
CA LEU A 85 20.14 -0.96 7.63
C LEU A 85 20.30 -1.37 6.17
N GLY A 86 19.61 -2.42 5.73
CA GLY A 86 19.68 -2.90 4.36
C GLY A 86 19.09 -1.90 3.36
N GLU A 87 17.92 -1.36 3.62
CA GLU A 87 17.23 -0.46 2.69
C GLU A 87 17.85 0.96 2.71
N PHE A 88 18.33 1.43 3.85
CA PHE A 88 19.08 2.69 3.91
C PHE A 88 20.42 2.61 3.16
N ALA A 89 21.10 1.47 3.24
CA ALA A 89 22.30 1.24 2.45
C ALA A 89 22.01 1.08 0.94
N TYR A 90 20.87 0.46 0.59
CA TYR A 90 20.41 0.37 -0.79
C TYR A 90 20.09 1.75 -1.39
N GLU A 91 19.42 2.62 -0.64
CA GLU A 91 19.08 3.97 -1.07
C GLU A 91 20.24 4.98 -0.89
N GLU A 92 21.43 4.53 -0.47
CA GLU A 92 22.59 5.38 -0.16
C GLU A 92 22.27 6.51 0.84
N ILE A 93 21.39 6.22 1.81
CA ILE A 93 21.16 7.09 2.98
C ILE A 93 22.28 6.89 3.99
N ILE A 94 22.82 5.67 4.09
CA ILE A 94 24.00 5.30 4.86
C ILE A 94 25.02 4.58 3.97
N GLU A 95 26.30 4.71 4.30
CA GLU A 95 27.40 4.10 3.55
C GLU A 95 28.25 3.19 4.47
N PRO A 96 27.82 1.93 4.69
CA PRO A 96 28.61 1.00 5.50
C PRO A 96 29.91 0.61 4.81
N VAL A 97 31.01 0.66 5.56
CA VAL A 97 32.37 0.32 5.08
C VAL A 97 32.63 -1.17 5.30
N ALA A 98 33.09 -1.86 4.25
CA ALA A 98 33.48 -3.25 4.34
C ALA A 98 34.71 -3.44 5.23
N ARG A 99 34.64 -4.38 6.19
CA ARG A 99 35.81 -4.95 6.85
C ARG A 99 36.34 -6.14 6.02
N THR A 100 37.57 -6.61 6.30
CA THR A 100 38.23 -7.70 5.58
C THR A 100 37.30 -8.90 5.25
N GLY A 101 37.36 -9.42 4.02
CA GLY A 101 36.65 -10.64 3.59
C GLY A 101 35.38 -10.44 2.74
N ALA A 102 34.98 -9.20 2.47
CA ALA A 102 33.77 -8.90 1.69
C ALA A 102 34.00 -9.03 0.18
N ASN A 103 34.10 -10.26 -0.35
CA ASN A 103 34.28 -10.55 -1.80
C ASN A 103 32.96 -10.56 -2.59
N GLY A 104 31.94 -9.82 -2.16
CA GLY A 104 30.68 -9.63 -2.89
C GLY A 104 29.71 -10.81 -2.95
N ARG A 105 30.18 -12.06 -2.85
CA ARG A 105 29.34 -13.29 -2.93
C ARG A 105 29.13 -13.99 -1.59
N ALA A 106 30.09 -13.92 -0.67
CA ALA A 106 29.96 -14.42 0.70
C ALA A 106 29.45 -13.32 1.64
N PRO A 107 28.84 -13.66 2.80
CA PRO A 107 28.51 -12.67 3.82
C PRO A 107 29.78 -11.92 4.23
N GLY A 108 29.77 -10.59 4.10
CA GLY A 108 30.84 -9.71 4.54
C GLY A 108 30.48 -9.01 5.85
N ARG A 109 31.49 -8.65 6.66
CA ARG A 109 31.31 -7.80 7.85
C ARG A 109 31.48 -6.34 7.47
N TYR A 110 30.55 -5.51 7.91
CA TYR A 110 30.50 -4.07 7.61
C TYR A 110 30.49 -3.26 8.90
N THR A 111 30.95 -2.03 8.79
CA THR A 111 30.96 -1.06 9.90
C THR A 111 30.33 0.25 9.43
N LEU A 112 29.50 0.82 10.28
CA LEU A 112 28.93 2.15 10.16
C LEU A 112 29.32 2.96 11.38
N ALA A 113 29.96 4.13 11.20
CA ALA A 113 30.23 5.06 12.28
C ALA A 113 28.94 5.84 12.61
N LEU A 114 28.55 5.84 13.88
CA LEU A 114 27.40 6.61 14.37
C LEU A 114 27.81 8.05 14.73
N ASP A 115 26.83 8.88 15.10
CA ASP A 115 27.05 10.32 15.38
C ASP A 115 28.04 10.64 16.51
N ASP A 116 28.20 9.73 17.45
CA ASP A 116 29.15 9.79 18.56
C ASP A 116 30.52 9.15 18.24
N GLY A 117 30.70 8.68 17.00
CA GLY A 117 31.89 7.97 16.55
C GLY A 117 31.92 6.49 16.94
N THR A 118 30.95 5.96 17.68
CA THR A 118 30.93 4.54 18.02
C THR A 118 30.59 3.68 16.80
N PRO A 119 31.20 2.48 16.64
CA PRO A 119 30.93 1.63 15.51
C PRO A 119 29.65 0.79 15.72
N LEU A 120 28.76 0.81 14.71
CA LEU A 120 27.77 -0.22 14.50
C LEU A 120 28.33 -1.23 13.50
N THR A 121 28.41 -2.51 13.86
CA THR A 121 28.90 -3.57 12.98
C THR A 121 27.81 -4.60 12.69
N PHE A 122 27.83 -5.14 11.49
CA PHE A 122 26.87 -6.18 11.08
C PHE A 122 27.40 -7.02 9.93
N THR A 123 26.81 -8.18 9.73
CA THR A 123 27.07 -9.05 8.58
C THR A 123 25.98 -8.84 7.53
N ALA A 124 26.37 -8.71 6.26
CA ALA A 124 25.43 -8.61 5.15
C ALA A 124 25.93 -9.30 3.89
N ARG A 125 24.99 -9.76 3.05
CA ARG A 125 25.26 -10.20 1.67
C ARG A 125 24.83 -9.10 0.70
N ARG A 126 25.58 -8.95 -0.39
CA ARG A 126 25.23 -8.06 -1.50
C ARG A 126 24.54 -8.89 -2.59
N GLY A 127 23.45 -8.40 -3.14
CA GLY A 127 22.66 -9.06 -4.17
C GLY A 127 22.51 -8.22 -5.44
N ALA A 128 21.71 -8.73 -6.36
CA ALA A 128 21.34 -8.06 -7.60
C ALA A 128 20.65 -6.70 -7.33
N TYR A 129 20.70 -5.79 -8.31
CA TYR A 129 20.24 -4.41 -8.17
C TYR A 129 20.90 -3.63 -7.02
N GLY A 130 22.05 -4.06 -6.51
CA GLY A 130 22.71 -3.43 -5.37
C GLY A 130 22.06 -3.73 -4.01
N ALA A 131 21.27 -4.78 -3.91
CA ALA A 131 20.59 -5.19 -2.67
C ALA A 131 21.57 -5.43 -1.51
N TRP A 132 21.08 -5.18 -0.29
CA TRP A 132 21.74 -5.51 0.96
C TRP A 132 20.84 -6.44 1.78
N ARG A 133 21.38 -7.56 2.23
CA ARG A 133 20.71 -8.49 3.15
C ARG A 133 21.49 -8.57 4.44
N VAL A 134 21.03 -7.83 5.41
CA VAL A 134 21.63 -7.79 6.76
C VAL A 134 21.10 -8.96 7.58
N ASP A 135 22.02 -9.68 8.25
CA ASP A 135 21.63 -10.69 9.23
C ASP A 135 21.15 -10.00 10.52
N PRO A 136 19.87 -10.17 10.93
CA PRO A 136 19.30 -9.49 12.08
C PRO A 136 19.95 -9.87 13.41
N HIS A 137 20.66 -11.01 13.47
CA HIS A 137 21.31 -11.49 14.68
C HIS A 137 22.78 -11.03 14.78
N SER A 138 23.34 -10.47 13.73
CA SER A 138 24.74 -10.06 13.64
C SER A 138 25.01 -8.60 14.00
N VAL A 139 23.95 -7.82 14.29
CA VAL A 139 24.10 -6.37 14.53
C VAL A 139 24.64 -6.13 15.94
N GLU A 140 25.76 -5.43 16.03
CA GLU A 140 26.44 -5.06 17.28
C GLU A 140 26.72 -3.56 17.33
N HIS A 141 26.50 -2.93 18.48
CA HIS A 141 26.91 -1.57 18.79
C HIS A 141 27.98 -1.59 19.88
N ALA A 142 29.14 -1.00 19.61
CA ALA A 142 30.28 -1.03 20.51
C ALA A 142 30.64 -2.44 21.02
N GLY A 143 30.52 -3.46 20.16
CA GLY A 143 30.82 -4.87 20.49
C GLY A 143 29.74 -5.59 21.29
N GLN A 144 28.58 -4.99 21.52
CA GLN A 144 27.45 -5.62 22.20
C GLN A 144 26.28 -5.85 21.23
N PRO A 145 25.51 -6.96 21.36
CA PRO A 145 24.33 -7.20 20.54
C PRO A 145 23.37 -5.99 20.55
N PHE A 146 22.93 -5.55 19.38
CA PHE A 146 22.07 -4.39 19.24
C PHE A 146 20.86 -4.71 18.36
N ARG A 147 19.64 -4.49 18.87
CA ARG A 147 18.38 -4.90 18.19
C ARG A 147 17.30 -3.84 18.21
N ASP A 148 17.63 -2.60 18.59
CA ASP A 148 16.66 -1.52 18.76
C ASP A 148 16.75 -0.54 17.57
N PRO A 149 15.77 -0.59 16.63
CA PRO A 149 15.73 0.28 15.47
C PRO A 149 15.45 1.74 15.83
N LEU A 150 14.71 1.99 16.91
CA LEU A 150 14.36 3.34 17.33
C LEU A 150 15.57 4.05 17.95
N ARG A 151 16.32 3.33 18.78
CA ARG A 151 17.59 3.82 19.33
C ARG A 151 18.63 4.04 18.24
N PHE A 152 18.67 3.19 17.20
CA PHE A 152 19.52 3.42 16.03
C PHE A 152 19.25 4.77 15.38
N LEU A 153 17.99 5.13 15.15
CA LEU A 153 17.62 6.42 14.54
C LEU A 153 18.11 7.62 15.38
N VAL A 154 18.06 7.51 16.69
CA VAL A 154 18.56 8.55 17.59
C VAL A 154 20.07 8.67 17.51
N LEU A 155 20.79 7.53 17.53
CA LEU A 155 22.27 7.46 17.47
C LEU A 155 22.83 7.83 16.08
N ALA A 156 22.03 7.73 15.03
CA ALA A 156 22.42 8.03 13.65
C ALA A 156 21.73 9.29 13.08
N ARG A 157 21.12 10.14 13.93
CA ARG A 157 20.29 11.25 13.48
C ARG A 157 21.00 12.21 12.53
N ARG A 158 22.25 12.58 12.82
CA ARG A 158 23.04 13.49 11.98
C ARG A 158 23.48 12.77 10.70
N LEU A 159 23.92 11.52 10.83
CA LEU A 159 24.28 10.67 9.69
C LEU A 159 23.09 10.54 8.70
N LEU A 160 21.87 10.39 9.23
CA LEU A 160 20.66 10.30 8.43
C LEU A 160 20.16 11.66 7.89
N ALA A 161 20.77 12.76 8.31
CA ALA A 161 20.41 14.13 7.94
C ALA A 161 18.93 14.46 8.17
N ILE A 162 18.34 14.00 9.31
CA ILE A 162 16.94 14.25 9.66
C ILE A 162 16.80 15.22 10.83
N ASP A 163 15.78 16.07 10.76
CA ASP A 163 15.42 16.99 11.84
C ASP A 163 14.65 16.30 12.97
N GLY A 164 14.42 17.03 14.07
CA GLY A 164 13.72 16.47 15.23
C GLY A 164 12.24 16.20 14.98
N ALA A 165 11.58 16.98 14.11
CA ALA A 165 10.17 16.78 13.77
C ALA A 165 10.00 15.51 12.94
N THR A 166 10.79 15.34 11.90
CA THR A 166 10.85 14.13 11.08
C THR A 166 11.15 12.90 11.93
N LEU A 167 12.16 12.99 12.84
CA LEU A 167 12.49 11.88 13.74
C LEU A 167 11.32 11.50 14.66
N GLY A 168 10.62 12.48 15.22
CA GLY A 168 9.47 12.24 16.10
C GLY A 168 8.34 11.46 15.38
N HIS A 169 7.98 11.88 14.17
CA HIS A 169 6.99 11.17 13.34
C HIS A 169 7.48 9.80 12.92
N LEU A 170 8.73 9.66 12.52
CA LEU A 170 9.34 8.39 12.11
C LEU A 170 9.32 7.37 13.26
N VAL A 171 9.69 7.78 14.48
CA VAL A 171 9.62 6.93 15.67
C VAL A 171 8.19 6.46 15.93
N ARG A 172 7.19 7.34 15.78
CA ARG A 172 5.76 6.98 15.92
C ARG A 172 5.36 5.91 14.89
N GLU A 173 5.69 6.08 13.61
CA GLU A 173 5.35 5.13 12.55
C GLU A 173 6.06 3.78 12.73
N LEU A 174 7.33 3.78 13.15
CA LEU A 174 8.06 2.53 13.38
C LEU A 174 7.55 1.78 14.62
N ASN A 175 7.14 2.48 15.69
CA ASN A 175 6.46 1.82 16.81
C ASN A 175 5.16 1.14 16.36
N ALA A 176 4.33 1.82 15.56
CA ALA A 176 3.11 1.22 15.01
C ALA A 176 3.43 0.01 14.12
N THR A 177 4.50 0.09 13.30
CA THR A 177 4.99 -1.03 12.50
C THR A 177 5.44 -2.20 13.37
N LEU A 178 6.20 -1.96 14.45
CA LEU A 178 6.65 -2.99 15.39
C LEU A 178 5.49 -3.70 16.10
N VAL A 179 4.45 -2.94 16.50
CA VAL A 179 3.23 -3.52 17.10
C VAL A 179 2.53 -4.43 16.10
N ALA A 180 2.38 -3.98 14.85
CA ALA A 180 1.76 -4.78 13.79
C ALA A 180 2.57 -6.04 13.44
N ASP A 181 3.90 -5.93 13.38
CA ASP A 181 4.80 -7.06 13.12
C ASP A 181 4.77 -8.06 14.28
N ALA A 182 4.74 -7.59 15.54
CA ALA A 182 4.57 -8.47 16.70
C ALA A 182 3.23 -9.23 16.68
N ARG A 183 2.15 -8.59 16.18
CA ARG A 183 0.85 -9.25 16.00
C ARG A 183 0.92 -10.34 14.92
N ILE A 184 1.51 -10.05 13.77
CA ILE A 184 1.71 -11.02 12.70
C ILE A 184 2.48 -12.23 13.24
N ASP A 185 3.58 -12.01 13.96
CA ASP A 185 4.37 -13.08 14.56
C ASP A 185 3.59 -13.89 15.61
N GLY A 186 2.78 -13.21 16.43
CA GLY A 186 1.98 -13.84 17.48
C GLY A 186 0.86 -14.73 16.97
N THR A 187 0.40 -14.47 15.74
CA THR A 187 -0.69 -15.20 15.06
C THR A 187 -0.21 -15.91 13.78
N ALA A 188 1.11 -16.06 13.61
CA ALA A 188 1.69 -16.62 12.41
C ALA A 188 1.33 -18.10 12.24
N LEU A 189 1.02 -18.44 11.00
CA LEU A 189 0.77 -19.80 10.51
C LEU A 189 2.02 -20.36 9.84
N THR A 190 2.12 -21.69 9.76
CA THR A 190 3.15 -22.35 8.95
C THR A 190 2.90 -22.12 7.46
N ALA A 191 3.93 -22.25 6.63
CA ALA A 191 3.82 -22.13 5.19
C ALA A 191 2.75 -23.10 4.61
N ALA A 192 2.69 -24.32 5.14
CA ALA A 192 1.67 -25.30 4.75
C ALA A 192 0.24 -24.86 5.11
N GLN A 193 0.03 -24.28 6.29
CA GLN A 193 -1.27 -23.74 6.68
C GLN A 193 -1.67 -22.54 5.83
N LEU A 194 -0.72 -21.65 5.50
CA LEU A 194 -0.96 -20.51 4.61
C LEU A 194 -1.36 -20.94 3.20
N ALA A 195 -0.80 -22.06 2.71
CA ALA A 195 -1.12 -22.60 1.38
C ALA A 195 -2.58 -23.08 1.25
N GLU A 196 -3.25 -23.37 2.37
CA GLU A 196 -4.68 -23.76 2.39
C GLU A 196 -5.64 -22.56 2.45
N LEU A 197 -5.14 -21.36 2.78
CA LEU A 197 -5.99 -20.18 2.87
C LEU A 197 -6.44 -19.70 1.49
N ASP A 198 -7.63 -19.13 1.45
CA ASP A 198 -8.09 -18.41 0.28
C ASP A 198 -7.41 -17.02 0.15
N TYR A 199 -7.74 -16.32 -0.94
CA TYR A 199 -7.16 -15.02 -1.23
C TYR A 199 -7.46 -13.97 -0.14
N ALA A 200 -8.68 -13.96 0.39
CA ALA A 200 -9.11 -12.96 1.36
C ALA A 200 -8.41 -13.13 2.71
N ASP A 201 -8.34 -14.37 3.20
CA ASP A 201 -7.73 -14.68 4.49
C ASP A 201 -6.20 -14.57 4.46
N LEU A 202 -5.57 -15.00 3.34
CA LEU A 202 -4.11 -14.96 3.18
C LEU A 202 -3.56 -13.52 3.28
N GLU A 203 -4.29 -12.52 2.79
CA GLU A 203 -3.82 -11.13 2.84
C GLU A 203 -3.56 -10.64 4.27
N GLY A 204 -4.34 -11.08 5.25
CA GLY A 204 -4.15 -10.73 6.65
C GLY A 204 -2.86 -11.27 7.29
N HIS A 205 -2.20 -12.24 6.68
CA HIS A 205 -0.95 -12.82 7.17
C HIS A 205 0.32 -12.20 6.56
N GLN A 206 0.18 -11.26 5.61
CA GLN A 206 1.32 -10.69 4.92
C GLN A 206 2.07 -9.66 5.77
N THR A 207 3.40 -9.69 5.69
CA THR A 207 4.29 -8.78 6.43
C THR A 207 4.29 -7.36 5.89
N GLY A 208 3.67 -7.10 4.73
CA GLY A 208 3.56 -5.80 4.09
C GLY A 208 4.71 -5.49 3.14
N HIS A 209 5.00 -4.21 2.93
CA HIS A 209 5.93 -3.76 1.90
C HIS A 209 7.38 -4.18 2.22
N PRO A 210 8.07 -4.94 1.35
CA PRO A 210 9.41 -5.44 1.66
C PRO A 210 10.48 -4.34 1.68
N TRP A 211 10.32 -3.30 0.87
CA TRP A 211 11.27 -2.22 0.70
C TRP A 211 11.06 -1.06 1.69
N LEU A 212 9.81 -0.56 1.82
CA LEU A 212 9.50 0.57 2.70
C LEU A 212 9.54 0.15 4.18
N ILE A 213 10.33 0.85 5.00
CA ILE A 213 10.49 0.54 6.42
C ILE A 213 9.24 0.87 7.26
N LEU A 214 8.43 1.83 6.81
CA LEU A 214 7.23 2.37 7.50
C LEU A 214 5.93 1.69 7.06
N ASN A 215 5.98 0.47 6.61
CA ASN A 215 4.88 -0.16 5.89
C ASN A 215 3.55 -0.26 6.66
N LYS A 216 3.57 -0.12 8.00
CA LYS A 216 2.39 -0.19 8.87
C LYS A 216 2.30 0.99 9.86
N GLY A 217 2.84 2.15 9.47
CA GLY A 217 2.91 3.35 10.31
C GLY A 217 1.54 3.92 10.68
N ARG A 218 0.62 4.03 9.73
CA ARG A 218 -0.81 4.36 9.88
C ARG A 218 -1.10 5.52 10.82
N ILE A 219 -0.45 6.68 10.58
CA ILE A 219 -0.75 7.89 11.36
C ILE A 219 -2.21 8.27 11.16
N GLY A 220 -2.95 8.37 12.26
CA GLY A 220 -4.40 8.54 12.32
C GLY A 220 -5.05 7.42 13.12
N PHE A 221 -4.59 6.17 12.98
CA PHE A 221 -5.13 5.06 13.77
C PHE A 221 -4.57 5.04 15.20
N SER A 222 -5.47 4.74 16.14
CA SER A 222 -5.14 4.31 17.50
C SER A 222 -4.77 2.81 17.53
N ALA A 223 -4.33 2.31 18.68
CA ALA A 223 -4.13 0.88 18.90
C ALA A 223 -5.42 0.06 18.73
N THR A 224 -6.55 0.62 19.21
CA THR A 224 -7.87 -0.01 19.05
C THR A 224 -8.31 -0.04 17.59
N ASP A 225 -8.09 1.05 16.83
CA ASP A 225 -8.41 1.09 15.40
C ASP A 225 -7.60 0.07 14.62
N SER A 226 -6.30 -0.04 14.91
CA SER A 226 -5.44 -1.06 14.32
C SER A 226 -5.91 -2.48 14.61
N THR A 227 -6.51 -2.72 15.79
CA THR A 227 -7.09 -4.04 16.14
C THR A 227 -8.39 -4.32 15.39
N ARG A 228 -9.16 -3.29 15.05
CA ARG A 228 -10.45 -3.43 14.37
C ARG A 228 -10.32 -3.44 12.85
N TRP A 229 -9.43 -2.62 12.28
CA TRP A 229 -9.47 -2.27 10.87
C TRP A 229 -8.21 -2.64 10.09
N ALA A 230 -7.11 -3.00 10.78
CA ALA A 230 -5.90 -3.39 10.08
C ALA A 230 -6.02 -4.80 9.46
N PRO A 231 -5.48 -5.05 8.26
CA PRO A 231 -5.54 -6.36 7.61
C PRO A 231 -5.03 -7.50 8.49
N GLU A 232 -3.95 -7.28 9.23
CA GLU A 232 -3.34 -8.29 10.13
C GLU A 232 -4.20 -8.60 11.36
N SER A 233 -5.23 -7.82 11.65
CA SER A 233 -6.21 -8.18 12.68
C SER A 233 -7.21 -9.24 12.19
N ARG A 234 -7.38 -9.35 10.89
CA ARG A 234 -8.34 -10.26 10.22
C ARG A 234 -9.75 -10.19 10.83
N THR A 235 -10.13 -8.99 11.27
CA THR A 235 -11.43 -8.75 11.91
C THR A 235 -12.49 -8.55 10.85
N PRO A 236 -13.48 -9.45 10.73
CA PRO A 236 -14.59 -9.28 9.80
C PRO A 236 -15.42 -8.05 10.16
N SER A 237 -15.79 -7.27 9.15
CA SER A 237 -16.48 -6.00 9.34
C SER A 237 -17.71 -5.89 8.47
N ARG A 238 -18.80 -5.28 9.00
CA ARG A 238 -19.95 -4.82 8.24
C ARG A 238 -19.79 -3.32 8.02
N LEU A 239 -19.80 -2.90 6.76
CA LEU A 239 -19.69 -1.48 6.44
C LEU A 239 -21.04 -0.79 6.60
N PRO A 240 -21.12 0.37 7.29
CA PRO A 240 -22.29 1.21 7.24
C PRO A 240 -22.43 1.85 5.85
N TRP A 241 -23.66 2.19 5.48
CA TRP A 241 -23.97 2.87 4.24
C TRP A 241 -24.47 4.27 4.51
N ILE A 242 -24.37 5.13 3.51
CA ILE A 242 -24.96 6.47 3.50
C ILE A 242 -25.68 6.70 2.18
N ALA A 243 -26.72 7.54 2.23
CA ALA A 243 -27.30 8.17 1.07
C ALA A 243 -26.72 9.57 0.92
N VAL A 244 -26.29 9.95 -0.27
CA VAL A 244 -25.76 11.28 -0.56
C VAL A 244 -26.54 11.89 -1.72
N SER A 245 -26.98 13.14 -1.54
CA SER A 245 -27.73 13.87 -2.56
C SER A 245 -26.93 14.01 -3.87
N THR A 246 -27.61 13.80 -5.00
CA THR A 246 -27.04 14.01 -6.34
C THR A 246 -26.62 15.47 -6.60
N ALA A 247 -27.01 16.40 -5.73
CA ALA A 247 -26.54 17.79 -5.80
C ALA A 247 -25.04 17.92 -5.45
N ILE A 248 -24.47 16.99 -4.67
CA ILE A 248 -23.07 17.00 -4.24
C ILE A 248 -22.32 15.69 -4.59
N ALA A 249 -23.02 14.70 -5.13
CA ALA A 249 -22.43 13.41 -5.48
C ALA A 249 -22.58 13.11 -6.97
N THR A 250 -21.54 12.50 -7.55
CA THR A 250 -21.51 12.11 -8.96
C THR A 250 -21.18 10.63 -9.09
N TYR A 251 -21.97 9.92 -9.88
CA TYR A 251 -21.77 8.51 -10.25
C TYR A 251 -21.11 8.38 -11.61
N ARG A 252 -20.24 7.39 -11.78
CA ARG A 252 -19.72 6.92 -13.07
C ARG A 252 -19.68 5.38 -13.07
N GLY A 253 -19.90 4.78 -14.25
CA GLY A 253 -19.82 3.33 -14.43
C GLY A 253 -19.41 2.95 -15.84
N VAL A 254 -18.88 1.74 -16.01
CA VAL A 254 -18.66 1.14 -17.33
C VAL A 254 -20.02 0.98 -18.06
N PRO A 255 -20.05 0.76 -19.39
CA PRO A 255 -21.30 0.69 -20.15
C PRO A 255 -22.34 -0.29 -19.59
N SER A 256 -21.92 -1.42 -19.02
CA SER A 256 -22.82 -2.40 -18.38
C SER A 256 -23.38 -1.96 -17.03
N LEU A 257 -22.79 -0.93 -16.43
CA LEU A 257 -23.18 -0.31 -15.15
C LEU A 257 -23.38 1.20 -15.32
N ALA A 258 -23.97 1.62 -16.43
CA ALA A 258 -24.11 3.02 -16.79
C ALA A 258 -25.01 3.84 -15.83
N SER A 259 -25.84 3.17 -15.05
CA SER A 259 -26.70 3.81 -14.04
C SER A 259 -26.49 3.26 -12.63
N PRO A 260 -26.71 4.08 -11.58
CA PRO A 260 -26.66 3.61 -10.19
C PRO A 260 -27.58 2.41 -9.92
N GLY A 261 -28.77 2.38 -10.53
CA GLY A 261 -29.72 1.30 -10.38
C GLY A 261 -29.19 -0.06 -10.85
N GLN A 262 -28.36 -0.08 -11.91
CA GLN A 262 -27.70 -1.31 -12.38
C GLN A 262 -26.67 -1.81 -11.36
N LEU A 263 -25.85 -0.93 -10.81
CA LEU A 263 -24.90 -1.28 -9.76
C LEU A 263 -25.61 -1.81 -8.51
N TYR A 264 -26.63 -1.07 -8.02
CA TYR A 264 -27.35 -1.48 -6.81
C TYR A 264 -28.17 -2.75 -7.01
N GLY A 265 -28.55 -3.06 -8.26
CA GLY A 265 -29.20 -4.30 -8.61
C GLY A 265 -28.31 -5.53 -8.38
N SER A 266 -27.02 -5.41 -8.59
CA SER A 266 -26.03 -6.47 -8.36
C SER A 266 -25.48 -6.48 -6.92
N GLU A 267 -25.35 -5.30 -6.31
CA GLU A 267 -24.67 -5.16 -5.00
C GLU A 267 -25.61 -5.30 -3.80
N LEU A 268 -26.88 -4.95 -3.94
CA LEU A 268 -27.82 -4.87 -2.82
C LEU A 268 -29.07 -5.72 -3.07
N ASP A 269 -29.47 -6.45 -2.05
CA ASP A 269 -30.74 -7.18 -2.12
C ASP A 269 -31.93 -6.23 -2.22
N PRO A 270 -33.04 -6.66 -2.83
CA PRO A 270 -34.24 -5.82 -2.94
C PRO A 270 -34.74 -5.29 -1.59
N ALA A 271 -34.68 -6.10 -0.53
CA ALA A 271 -35.08 -5.70 0.82
C ALA A 271 -34.16 -4.61 1.39
N THR A 272 -32.87 -4.71 1.18
CA THR A 272 -31.89 -3.68 1.60
C THR A 272 -32.13 -2.36 0.87
N ARG A 273 -32.35 -2.39 -0.46
CA ARG A 273 -32.66 -1.20 -1.25
C ARG A 273 -33.94 -0.53 -0.79
N GLU A 274 -35.00 -1.31 -0.56
CA GLU A 274 -36.27 -0.79 -0.03
C GLU A 274 -36.10 -0.21 1.38
N GLY A 275 -35.30 -0.85 2.23
CA GLY A 275 -34.93 -0.33 3.56
C GLY A 275 -34.25 1.03 3.48
N PHE A 276 -33.30 1.21 2.56
CA PHE A 276 -32.62 2.49 2.32
C PHE A 276 -33.60 3.58 1.85
N ALA A 277 -34.42 3.25 0.86
CA ALA A 277 -35.46 4.15 0.36
C ALA A 277 -36.49 4.52 1.45
N SER A 278 -36.85 3.59 2.30
CA SER A 278 -37.77 3.84 3.44
C SER A 278 -37.20 4.82 4.44
N VAL A 279 -35.88 4.74 4.75
CA VAL A 279 -35.21 5.72 5.63
C VAL A 279 -35.30 7.13 5.04
N LEU A 280 -35.07 7.28 3.74
CA LEU A 280 -35.17 8.59 3.07
C LEU A 280 -36.61 9.11 3.08
N ARG A 281 -37.59 8.30 2.67
CA ARG A 281 -39.01 8.67 2.68
C ARG A 281 -39.51 9.06 4.09
N SER A 282 -39.06 8.37 5.13
CA SER A 282 -39.44 8.71 6.51
C SER A 282 -38.96 10.09 6.95
N ARG A 283 -37.97 10.65 6.24
CA ARG A 283 -37.43 12.01 6.44
C ARG A 283 -38.04 13.03 5.45
N GLY A 284 -38.98 12.62 4.63
CA GLY A 284 -39.56 13.46 3.58
C GLY A 284 -38.64 13.70 2.38
N LEU A 285 -37.65 12.83 2.19
CA LEU A 285 -36.66 12.94 1.11
C LEU A 285 -37.03 11.96 -0.04
N ASP A 286 -36.74 12.38 -1.28
CA ASP A 286 -36.96 11.57 -2.46
C ASP A 286 -35.77 10.61 -2.68
N PRO A 287 -35.95 9.27 -2.61
CA PRO A 287 -34.89 8.31 -2.82
C PRO A 287 -34.18 8.43 -4.18
N ASP A 288 -34.87 8.88 -5.22
CA ASP A 288 -34.31 9.00 -6.58
C ASP A 288 -33.33 10.19 -6.71
N ALA A 289 -33.33 11.11 -5.74
CA ALA A 289 -32.37 12.21 -5.65
C ALA A 289 -31.08 11.84 -4.89
N TYR A 290 -30.87 10.56 -4.53
CA TYR A 290 -29.74 10.12 -3.72
C TYR A 290 -28.96 8.96 -4.36
N LEU A 291 -27.64 8.98 -4.14
CA LEU A 291 -26.72 7.87 -4.39
C LEU A 291 -26.42 7.16 -3.08
N TYR A 292 -26.27 5.83 -3.14
CA TYR A 292 -25.91 5.00 -1.99
C TYR A 292 -24.46 4.56 -2.08
N LEU A 293 -23.69 4.70 -1.00
CA LEU A 293 -22.32 4.20 -0.92
C LEU A 293 -21.97 3.72 0.49
N PRO A 294 -21.14 2.67 0.60
CA PRO A 294 -20.61 2.25 1.90
C PRO A 294 -19.52 3.24 2.35
N VAL A 295 -19.34 3.35 3.66
CA VAL A 295 -18.27 4.16 4.26
C VAL A 295 -17.48 3.34 5.26
N HIS A 296 -16.20 3.68 5.43
CA HIS A 296 -15.38 3.10 6.49
C HIS A 296 -15.85 3.65 7.85
N PRO A 297 -16.13 2.79 8.87
CA PRO A 297 -16.64 3.27 10.16
C PRO A 297 -15.74 4.31 10.82
N TRP A 298 -14.44 4.11 10.83
CA TRP A 298 -13.47 5.08 11.34
C TRP A 298 -13.53 6.41 10.57
N GLN A 299 -13.63 6.36 9.25
CA GLN A 299 -13.74 7.56 8.42
C GLN A 299 -15.02 8.33 8.72
N TRP A 300 -16.11 7.61 9.01
CA TRP A 300 -17.36 8.25 9.42
C TRP A 300 -17.21 9.02 10.73
N ASP A 301 -16.66 8.38 11.77
CA ASP A 301 -16.58 8.95 13.12
C ASP A 301 -15.55 10.09 13.21
N GLU A 302 -14.36 9.89 12.65
CA GLU A 302 -13.23 10.79 12.83
C GLU A 302 -13.20 11.94 11.81
N VAL A 303 -13.84 11.76 10.64
CA VAL A 303 -13.66 12.67 9.51
C VAL A 303 -15.00 13.17 8.95
N LEU A 304 -15.90 12.27 8.55
CA LEU A 304 -17.09 12.68 7.83
C LEU A 304 -18.10 13.40 8.74
N LEU A 305 -18.33 12.86 9.93
CA LEU A 305 -19.28 13.48 10.88
C LEU A 305 -18.88 14.91 11.25
N PRO A 306 -17.63 15.24 11.61
CA PRO A 306 -17.25 16.62 11.89
C PRO A 306 -17.15 17.51 10.65
N LEU A 307 -16.64 17.01 9.50
CA LEU A 307 -16.37 17.86 8.34
C LEU A 307 -17.58 18.07 7.42
N TYR A 308 -18.57 17.16 7.43
CA TYR A 308 -19.83 17.24 6.68
C TYR A 308 -21.04 17.45 7.60
N ALA A 309 -20.86 18.05 8.79
CA ALA A 309 -21.91 18.22 9.78
C ALA A 309 -23.11 19.04 9.22
N ALA A 310 -22.86 20.04 8.39
CA ALA A 310 -23.90 20.85 7.76
C ALA A 310 -24.72 20.06 6.75
N GLU A 311 -24.07 19.25 5.91
CA GLU A 311 -24.68 18.38 4.89
C GLU A 311 -25.51 17.26 5.55
N ILE A 312 -25.02 16.74 6.69
CA ILE A 312 -25.74 15.74 7.48
C ILE A 312 -26.98 16.37 8.14
N ALA A 313 -26.82 17.55 8.77
CA ALA A 313 -27.93 18.27 9.40
C ALA A 313 -28.97 18.72 8.36
N GLY A 314 -28.53 19.12 7.16
CA GLY A 314 -29.40 19.56 6.06
C GLY A 314 -30.02 18.39 5.27
N GLY A 315 -29.67 17.13 5.56
CA GLY A 315 -30.19 15.96 4.88
C GLY A 315 -29.56 15.67 3.52
N ALA A 316 -28.50 16.38 3.12
CA ALA A 316 -27.76 16.06 1.90
C ALA A 316 -26.93 14.77 2.06
N ILE A 317 -26.57 14.41 3.29
CA ILE A 317 -25.98 13.11 3.66
C ILE A 317 -26.84 12.47 4.74
N VAL A 318 -27.30 11.24 4.50
CA VAL A 318 -28.20 10.51 5.40
C VAL A 318 -27.58 9.15 5.75
N PRO A 319 -27.30 8.88 7.04
CA PRO A 319 -26.86 7.56 7.48
C PRO A 319 -27.92 6.49 7.21
N LEU A 320 -27.47 5.33 6.72
CA LEU A 320 -28.27 4.16 6.40
C LEU A 320 -27.79 2.95 7.21
N PRO A 321 -28.64 1.90 7.35
CA PRO A 321 -28.20 0.62 7.91
C PRO A 321 -27.08 -0.03 7.08
N THR A 322 -26.46 -1.10 7.61
CA THR A 322 -25.55 -1.95 6.85
C THR A 322 -26.34 -2.82 5.85
N ASP A 323 -25.65 -3.28 4.80
CA ASP A 323 -26.21 -4.25 3.84
C ASP A 323 -26.21 -5.70 4.38
N GLY A 324 -25.67 -5.91 5.59
CA GLY A 324 -25.57 -7.22 6.23
C GLY A 324 -24.35 -8.05 5.82
N ASP A 325 -23.68 -7.71 4.73
CA ASP A 325 -22.51 -8.43 4.24
C ASP A 325 -21.28 -8.20 5.12
N VAL A 326 -20.52 -9.27 5.32
CA VAL A 326 -19.26 -9.27 6.03
C VAL A 326 -18.12 -9.10 5.04
N ARG A 327 -17.16 -8.27 5.38
CA ARG A 327 -16.00 -7.95 4.54
C ARG A 327 -14.70 -8.01 5.31
N LEU A 328 -13.61 -8.33 4.62
CA LEU A 328 -12.24 -8.28 5.16
C LEU A 328 -11.43 -7.17 4.47
N PRO A 329 -10.64 -6.38 5.25
CA PRO A 329 -9.74 -5.40 4.68
C PRO A 329 -8.54 -6.07 4.00
N GLN A 330 -8.16 -5.56 2.82
CA GLN A 330 -6.94 -5.95 2.11
C GLN A 330 -5.71 -5.14 2.59
N GLN A 331 -4.51 -5.49 2.11
CA GLN A 331 -3.25 -4.81 2.49
C GLN A 331 -3.25 -3.30 2.20
N SER A 332 -4.04 -2.83 1.23
CA SER A 332 -4.27 -1.40 1.01
C SER A 332 -4.92 -0.67 2.18
N ILE A 333 -5.46 -1.41 3.16
CA ILE A 333 -6.18 -0.98 4.37
C ILE A 333 -7.54 -0.31 4.11
N ARG A 334 -7.77 0.22 2.92
CA ARG A 334 -9.00 0.93 2.53
C ARG A 334 -9.87 0.16 1.51
N THR A 335 -9.43 -1.03 1.10
CA THR A 335 -10.15 -1.90 0.17
C THR A 335 -10.69 -3.12 0.90
N PHE A 336 -11.95 -3.45 0.66
CA PHE A 336 -12.69 -4.49 1.38
C PHE A 336 -13.21 -5.55 0.43
N LEU A 337 -12.81 -6.80 0.65
CA LEU A 337 -13.37 -7.98 -0.01
C LEU A 337 -14.66 -8.41 0.69
N ASN A 338 -15.69 -8.71 -0.09
CA ASN A 338 -16.93 -9.29 0.43
C ASN A 338 -16.72 -10.81 0.65
N THR A 339 -16.81 -11.26 1.89
CA THR A 339 -16.63 -12.68 2.25
C THR A 339 -17.95 -13.41 2.40
N THR A 340 -19.07 -12.70 2.57
CA THR A 340 -20.40 -13.28 2.55
C THR A 340 -20.84 -13.64 1.13
N ARG A 341 -20.54 -12.77 0.17
CA ARG A 341 -20.85 -12.93 -1.26
C ARG A 341 -19.61 -12.59 -2.09
N PRO A 342 -18.71 -13.57 -2.28
CA PRO A 342 -17.43 -13.34 -2.96
C PRO A 342 -17.55 -12.95 -4.45
N ASP A 343 -18.73 -13.10 -5.03
CA ASP A 343 -19.10 -12.66 -6.38
C ASP A 343 -19.47 -11.18 -6.47
N ARG A 344 -19.72 -10.49 -5.34
CA ARG A 344 -19.92 -9.05 -5.29
C ARG A 344 -18.61 -8.28 -5.38
N HIS A 345 -18.73 -7.05 -5.87
CA HIS A 345 -17.55 -6.20 -6.07
C HIS A 345 -16.77 -5.93 -4.78
N THR A 346 -15.46 -5.87 -4.91
CA THR A 346 -14.56 -5.33 -3.89
C THR A 346 -14.76 -3.81 -3.84
N VAL A 347 -14.79 -3.22 -2.64
CA VAL A 347 -15.02 -1.79 -2.47
C VAL A 347 -13.77 -1.10 -1.95
N LYS A 348 -13.30 -0.04 -2.67
CA LYS A 348 -12.19 0.83 -2.27
C LYS A 348 -12.78 2.13 -1.73
N LEU A 349 -12.49 2.46 -0.47
CA LEU A 349 -13.05 3.60 0.27
C LEU A 349 -11.94 4.59 0.65
N PRO A 350 -12.24 5.89 0.80
CA PRO A 350 -11.30 6.83 1.39
C PRO A 350 -11.09 6.51 2.87
N LEU A 351 -9.86 6.70 3.32
CA LEU A 351 -9.46 6.54 4.70
C LEU A 351 -8.38 7.59 5.01
N SER A 352 -8.72 8.62 5.78
CA SER A 352 -7.86 9.78 6.04
C SER A 352 -6.76 9.46 7.05
N ILE A 353 -5.98 8.43 6.77
CA ILE A 353 -4.76 8.07 7.51
C ILE A 353 -3.54 8.17 6.60
N LEU A 354 -2.40 8.54 7.17
CA LEU A 354 -1.12 8.51 6.46
C LEU A 354 -0.53 7.10 6.58
N ASN A 355 -0.56 6.36 5.48
CA ASN A 355 -0.03 5.00 5.42
C ASN A 355 0.92 4.85 4.23
N THR A 356 2.10 4.28 4.45
CA THR A 356 3.21 4.25 3.50
C THR A 356 3.67 5.67 3.11
N LEU A 357 3.39 6.18 1.93
CA LEU A 357 3.88 7.50 1.46
C LEU A 357 2.80 8.59 1.38
N VAL A 358 1.50 8.23 1.43
CA VAL A 358 0.39 9.15 1.14
C VAL A 358 -0.78 8.98 2.10
N TRP A 359 -1.59 10.01 2.23
CA TRP A 359 -2.93 9.92 2.81
C TRP A 359 -3.81 9.06 1.91
N ARG A 360 -4.63 8.18 2.52
CA ARG A 360 -5.39 7.15 1.79
C ARG A 360 -6.79 7.62 1.36
N GLY A 361 -6.89 8.85 0.89
CA GLY A 361 -8.11 9.39 0.27
C GLY A 361 -8.38 8.90 -1.15
N LEU A 362 -9.51 9.29 -1.73
CA LEU A 362 -9.86 9.04 -3.13
C LEU A 362 -9.95 10.38 -3.89
N PRO A 363 -8.97 10.70 -4.76
CA PRO A 363 -9.00 11.92 -5.56
C PRO A 363 -10.24 11.97 -6.46
N THR A 364 -10.97 13.08 -6.46
CA THR A 364 -12.22 13.24 -7.20
C THR A 364 -12.08 12.91 -8.69
N GLU A 365 -11.12 13.55 -9.38
CA GLU A 365 -10.91 13.39 -10.82
C GLU A 365 -10.61 11.93 -11.20
N ARG A 366 -9.70 11.28 -10.47
CA ARG A 366 -9.35 9.87 -10.70
C ARG A 366 -10.51 8.93 -10.38
N THR A 367 -11.26 9.20 -9.32
CA THR A 367 -12.43 8.41 -8.95
C THR A 367 -13.48 8.45 -10.06
N LEU A 368 -13.70 9.63 -10.66
CA LEU A 368 -14.62 9.77 -11.80
C LEU A 368 -14.14 9.04 -13.06
N ALA A 369 -12.84 9.09 -13.34
CA ALA A 369 -12.28 8.50 -14.56
C ALA A 369 -12.05 6.98 -14.46
N ALA A 370 -12.10 6.39 -13.27
CA ALA A 370 -11.77 4.97 -13.06
C ALA A 370 -12.55 4.00 -13.97
N PRO A 371 -13.89 4.14 -14.18
CA PRO A 371 -14.62 3.29 -15.11
C PRO A 371 -14.22 3.49 -16.57
N ALA A 372 -13.89 4.72 -16.99
CA ALA A 372 -13.45 5.01 -18.36
C ALA A 372 -12.07 4.40 -18.64
N VAL A 373 -11.12 4.50 -17.69
CA VAL A 373 -9.82 3.82 -17.76
C VAL A 373 -10.01 2.31 -17.86
N THR A 374 -10.89 1.74 -17.04
CA THR A 374 -11.24 0.31 -17.10
C THR A 374 -11.79 -0.09 -18.45
N ALA A 375 -12.73 0.67 -19.01
CA ALA A 375 -13.34 0.37 -20.30
C ALA A 375 -12.28 0.42 -21.42
N TRP A 376 -11.38 1.41 -21.40
CA TRP A 376 -10.29 1.51 -22.37
C TRP A 376 -9.32 0.33 -22.26
N MET A 377 -8.87 -0.03 -21.04
CA MET A 377 -7.98 -1.17 -20.83
C MET A 377 -8.59 -2.50 -21.27
N ARG A 378 -9.90 -2.67 -21.05
CA ARG A 378 -10.64 -3.84 -21.56
C ARG A 378 -10.69 -3.86 -23.08
N GLY A 379 -10.89 -2.72 -23.72
CA GLY A 379 -10.87 -2.62 -25.19
C GLY A 379 -9.53 -3.08 -25.78
N LEU A 380 -8.40 -2.72 -25.16
CA LEU A 380 -7.08 -3.23 -25.55
C LEU A 380 -6.97 -4.75 -25.36
N TYR A 381 -7.40 -5.24 -24.21
CA TYR A 381 -7.39 -6.66 -23.88
C TYR A 381 -8.25 -7.50 -24.83
N GLU A 382 -9.48 -7.09 -25.09
CA GLU A 382 -10.43 -7.80 -25.93
C GLU A 382 -10.03 -7.81 -27.42
N SER A 383 -9.27 -6.81 -27.84
CA SER A 383 -8.74 -6.72 -29.21
C SER A 383 -7.46 -7.54 -29.44
N ASP A 384 -6.84 -8.09 -28.39
CA ASP A 384 -5.56 -8.81 -28.49
C ASP A 384 -5.69 -10.29 -28.06
N PRO A 385 -5.82 -11.24 -29.04
CA PRO A 385 -5.91 -12.67 -28.76
C PRO A 385 -4.77 -13.22 -27.90
N PHE A 386 -3.58 -12.64 -27.98
CA PHE A 386 -2.46 -13.06 -27.14
C PHE A 386 -2.73 -12.80 -25.66
N LEU A 387 -3.36 -11.67 -25.34
CA LEU A 387 -3.68 -11.31 -23.94
C LEU A 387 -4.81 -12.17 -23.39
N HIS A 388 -5.91 -12.33 -24.15
CA HIS A 388 -7.09 -13.01 -23.62
C HIS A 388 -7.07 -14.52 -23.82
N ASP A 389 -6.64 -15.06 -24.99
CA ASP A 389 -6.69 -16.50 -25.27
C ASP A 389 -5.45 -17.24 -24.76
N GLU A 390 -4.25 -16.63 -24.91
CA GLU A 390 -3.02 -17.33 -24.57
C GLU A 390 -2.53 -17.01 -23.15
N CYS A 391 -2.46 -15.72 -22.79
CA CYS A 391 -2.06 -15.34 -21.43
C CYS A 391 -3.18 -15.54 -20.41
N GLY A 392 -4.44 -15.43 -20.85
CA GLY A 392 -5.61 -15.51 -19.96
C GLY A 392 -5.53 -14.53 -18.80
N VAL A 393 -4.92 -13.35 -19.01
CA VAL A 393 -4.74 -12.36 -17.94
C VAL A 393 -6.09 -11.88 -17.40
N ILE A 394 -6.21 -11.78 -16.09
CA ILE A 394 -7.41 -11.28 -15.43
C ILE A 394 -7.23 -9.79 -15.13
N LEU A 395 -8.03 -8.96 -15.77
CA LEU A 395 -8.10 -7.53 -15.48
C LEU A 395 -9.19 -7.29 -14.43
N LEU A 396 -8.79 -6.87 -13.22
CA LEU A 396 -9.71 -6.53 -12.12
C LEU A 396 -10.04 -5.03 -12.19
N GLY A 397 -10.94 -4.69 -13.11
CA GLY A 397 -11.31 -3.32 -13.43
C GLY A 397 -12.10 -2.62 -12.33
N GLU A 398 -11.95 -1.31 -12.26
CA GLU A 398 -12.71 -0.40 -11.42
C GLU A 398 -13.96 0.02 -12.20
N VAL A 399 -15.05 -0.72 -11.99
CA VAL A 399 -16.22 -0.74 -12.89
C VAL A 399 -17.27 0.32 -12.60
N ALA A 400 -17.31 0.82 -11.36
CA ALA A 400 -18.21 1.89 -10.95
C ALA A 400 -17.56 2.75 -9.87
N SER A 401 -17.97 4.00 -9.78
CA SER A 401 -17.47 4.93 -8.78
C SER A 401 -18.51 5.97 -8.39
N VAL A 402 -18.40 6.45 -7.15
CA VAL A 402 -19.09 7.64 -6.65
C VAL A 402 -18.05 8.55 -6.02
N THR A 403 -18.11 9.82 -6.34
CA THR A 403 -17.35 10.87 -5.63
C THR A 403 -18.30 11.88 -5.04
N VAL A 404 -17.92 12.49 -3.93
CA VAL A 404 -18.71 13.51 -3.24
C VAL A 404 -17.86 14.76 -3.11
N THR A 405 -18.36 15.85 -3.69
CA THR A 405 -17.73 17.17 -3.64
C THR A 405 -17.96 17.79 -2.26
N HIS A 406 -16.90 18.28 -1.60
CA HIS A 406 -17.05 19.02 -0.37
C HIS A 406 -17.35 20.49 -0.68
N PRO A 407 -18.46 21.08 -0.18
CA PRO A 407 -18.90 22.43 -0.58
C PRO A 407 -17.87 23.55 -0.35
N LEU A 408 -16.94 23.36 0.58
CA LEU A 408 -15.92 24.35 0.92
C LEU A 408 -14.53 23.96 0.38
N TYR A 409 -14.03 22.76 0.70
CA TYR A 409 -12.64 22.38 0.41
C TYR A 409 -12.32 22.30 -1.08
N ASP A 410 -13.26 21.86 -1.91
CA ASP A 410 -13.04 21.76 -3.36
C ASP A 410 -12.91 23.14 -4.04
N HIS A 411 -13.38 24.20 -3.38
CA HIS A 411 -13.29 25.57 -3.87
C HIS A 411 -12.12 26.37 -3.26
N LEU A 412 -11.39 25.79 -2.30
CA LEU A 412 -10.24 26.46 -1.69
C LEU A 412 -8.96 26.19 -2.48
N PRO A 413 -8.26 27.24 -2.97
CA PRO A 413 -6.96 27.07 -3.56
C PRO A 413 -5.95 26.63 -2.48
N GLU A 414 -4.94 25.83 -2.91
CA GLU A 414 -3.80 25.41 -2.05
C GLU A 414 -4.17 24.66 -0.76
N VAL A 415 -5.43 24.26 -0.58
CA VAL A 415 -5.79 23.38 0.54
C VAL A 415 -5.05 22.05 0.40
N PRO A 416 -4.54 21.48 1.51
CA PRO A 416 -3.88 20.17 1.46
C PRO A 416 -4.73 19.11 0.77
N TYR A 417 -4.14 18.33 -0.15
CA TYR A 417 -4.86 17.41 -1.03
C TYR A 417 -5.76 16.43 -0.27
N GLN A 418 -5.38 16.02 0.94
CA GLN A 418 -6.17 15.08 1.76
C GLN A 418 -7.58 15.59 2.09
N TYR A 419 -7.82 16.91 2.08
CA TYR A 419 -9.15 17.48 2.31
C TYR A 419 -10.06 17.46 1.05
N LYS A 420 -9.52 17.15 -0.12
CA LYS A 420 -10.26 16.96 -1.38
C LYS A 420 -10.57 15.49 -1.69
N GLU A 421 -10.22 14.57 -0.78
CA GLU A 421 -10.26 13.14 -1.02
C GLU A 421 -11.04 12.38 0.07
N LEU A 422 -12.01 13.06 0.73
CA LEU A 422 -12.61 12.62 1.99
C LEU A 422 -13.71 11.57 1.83
N LEU A 423 -14.51 11.64 0.74
CA LEU A 423 -15.73 10.85 0.60
C LEU A 423 -15.95 10.40 -0.85
N GLY A 424 -16.14 9.10 -1.02
CA GLY A 424 -16.39 8.43 -2.30
C GLY A 424 -16.31 6.93 -2.15
N ALA A 425 -16.49 6.21 -3.23
CA ALA A 425 -16.32 4.76 -3.31
C ALA A 425 -15.98 4.33 -4.74
N ILE A 426 -15.17 3.30 -4.88
CA ILE A 426 -14.88 2.64 -6.15
C ILE A 426 -15.21 1.15 -6.01
N TRP A 427 -15.99 0.61 -6.93
CA TRP A 427 -16.31 -0.81 -7.04
C TRP A 427 -15.38 -1.46 -8.06
N ARG A 428 -14.68 -2.50 -7.62
CA ARG A 428 -13.73 -3.27 -8.42
C ARG A 428 -14.24 -4.68 -8.61
N GLU A 429 -14.00 -5.28 -9.77
CA GLU A 429 -14.35 -6.67 -10.05
C GLU A 429 -13.80 -7.63 -8.99
N PRO A 430 -14.63 -8.59 -8.54
CA PRO A 430 -14.21 -9.57 -7.55
C PRO A 430 -13.32 -10.64 -8.20
N LEU A 431 -12.14 -10.87 -7.63
CA LEU A 431 -11.22 -11.91 -8.12
C LEU A 431 -11.81 -13.33 -8.01
N PRO A 432 -12.50 -13.73 -6.92
CA PRO A 432 -13.03 -15.09 -6.81
C PRO A 432 -13.99 -15.47 -7.94
N ALA A 433 -14.78 -14.52 -8.46
CA ALA A 433 -15.70 -14.77 -9.59
C ALA A 433 -14.98 -14.97 -10.94
N ARG A 434 -13.68 -14.74 -11.01
CA ARG A 434 -12.87 -14.85 -12.24
C ARG A 434 -11.97 -16.09 -12.25
N LEU A 435 -11.97 -16.87 -11.18
CA LEU A 435 -11.19 -18.09 -11.04
C LEU A 435 -11.96 -19.28 -11.60
N ALA A 436 -11.24 -20.18 -12.27
CA ALA A 436 -11.79 -21.49 -12.65
C ALA A 436 -11.86 -22.44 -11.43
N PRO A 437 -12.70 -23.47 -11.47
CA PRO A 437 -12.71 -24.47 -10.41
C PRO A 437 -11.33 -25.08 -10.16
N GLY A 438 -10.89 -25.10 -8.89
CA GLY A 438 -9.59 -25.58 -8.47
C GLY A 438 -8.46 -24.54 -8.53
N GLU A 439 -8.66 -23.40 -9.18
CA GLU A 439 -7.68 -22.31 -9.16
C GLU A 439 -7.66 -21.60 -7.81
N ARG A 440 -6.48 -21.18 -7.42
CA ARG A 440 -6.22 -20.36 -6.23
C ARG A 440 -5.48 -19.09 -6.62
N ALA A 441 -5.77 -17.98 -5.95
CA ALA A 441 -5.09 -16.71 -6.20
C ALA A 441 -4.28 -16.28 -4.97
N ARG A 442 -3.09 -15.70 -5.23
CA ARG A 442 -2.20 -15.19 -4.18
C ARG A 442 -1.53 -13.92 -4.66
N THR A 443 -1.51 -12.89 -3.82
CA THR A 443 -0.72 -11.69 -4.16
C THR A 443 0.75 -12.06 -4.35
N LEU A 444 1.42 -11.38 -5.24
CA LEU A 444 2.84 -11.61 -5.48
C LEU A 444 3.69 -11.35 -4.22
N ALA A 445 3.23 -10.45 -3.33
CA ALA A 445 3.87 -10.19 -2.05
C ALA A 445 3.86 -11.41 -1.11
N SER A 446 2.85 -12.27 -1.18
CA SER A 446 2.77 -13.46 -0.33
C SER A 446 3.92 -14.44 -0.57
N LEU A 447 4.48 -14.45 -1.79
CA LEU A 447 5.64 -15.30 -2.13
C LEU A 447 6.90 -14.95 -1.31
N LEU A 448 6.93 -13.78 -0.68
CA LEU A 448 8.06 -13.33 0.15
C LEU A 448 7.91 -13.72 1.61
N HIS A 449 6.78 -14.32 2.01
CA HIS A 449 6.53 -14.67 3.40
C HIS A 449 7.44 -15.80 3.86
N ILE A 450 7.96 -15.66 5.09
CA ILE A 450 8.73 -16.70 5.79
C ILE A 450 7.98 -17.00 7.09
N ASP A 451 7.69 -18.26 7.33
CA ASP A 451 6.96 -18.71 8.51
C ASP A 451 7.84 -18.71 9.79
N PRO A 452 7.25 -18.93 10.98
CA PRO A 452 7.99 -18.96 12.24
C PRO A 452 9.08 -20.05 12.33
N GLN A 453 9.02 -21.07 11.47
CA GLN A 453 10.02 -22.14 11.39
C GLN A 453 11.14 -21.80 10.41
N GLY A 454 11.06 -20.63 9.75
CA GLY A 454 12.03 -20.17 8.76
C GLY A 454 11.78 -20.71 7.35
N ARG A 455 10.63 -21.37 7.09
CA ARG A 455 10.28 -21.89 5.77
C ARG A 455 9.63 -20.78 4.92
N ALA A 456 10.13 -20.58 3.72
CA ALA A 456 9.52 -19.65 2.76
C ALA A 456 8.23 -20.23 2.18
N PHE A 457 7.19 -19.39 2.05
CA PHE A 457 5.93 -19.78 1.43
C PHE A 457 6.11 -20.25 -0.01
N THR A 458 7.01 -19.61 -0.79
CA THR A 458 7.38 -20.07 -2.13
C THR A 458 7.97 -21.48 -2.12
N ALA A 459 8.78 -21.84 -1.11
CA ALA A 459 9.34 -23.19 -1.02
C ALA A 459 8.25 -24.25 -0.78
N GLU A 460 7.25 -23.93 0.02
CA GLU A 460 6.08 -24.78 0.22
C GLU A 460 5.30 -24.99 -1.07
N LEU A 461 5.02 -23.92 -1.84
CA LEU A 461 4.28 -24.03 -3.10
C LEU A 461 5.05 -24.85 -4.15
N VAL A 462 6.38 -24.69 -4.22
CA VAL A 462 7.23 -25.49 -5.12
C VAL A 462 7.15 -26.97 -4.75
N GLU A 463 7.28 -27.32 -3.47
CA GLU A 463 7.19 -28.71 -3.01
C GLU A 463 5.82 -29.32 -3.32
N ARG A 464 4.73 -28.60 -3.02
CA ARG A 464 3.34 -29.04 -3.30
C ARG A 464 3.09 -29.27 -4.79
N SER A 465 3.72 -28.46 -5.65
CA SER A 465 3.58 -28.61 -7.10
C SER A 465 4.22 -29.90 -7.65
N GLY A 466 5.15 -30.50 -6.92
CA GLY A 466 5.95 -31.62 -7.37
C GLY A 466 6.91 -31.29 -8.52
N LEU A 467 7.07 -30.03 -8.89
CA LEU A 467 7.97 -29.60 -9.95
C LEU A 467 9.37 -29.28 -9.43
N PRO A 468 10.43 -29.50 -10.22
CA PRO A 468 11.72 -28.91 -9.92
C PRO A 468 11.63 -27.38 -9.80
N ALA A 469 12.36 -26.78 -8.87
CA ALA A 469 12.27 -25.35 -8.56
C ALA A 469 12.46 -24.44 -9.79
N GLU A 470 13.46 -24.73 -10.65
CA GLU A 470 13.65 -23.95 -11.88
C GLU A 470 12.47 -24.06 -12.85
N VAL A 471 11.81 -25.23 -12.92
CA VAL A 471 10.63 -25.43 -13.78
C VAL A 471 9.45 -24.60 -13.24
N TRP A 472 9.25 -24.64 -11.94
CA TRP A 472 8.21 -23.84 -11.29
C TRP A 472 8.43 -22.32 -11.49
N LEU A 473 9.69 -21.86 -11.34
CA LEU A 473 10.05 -20.45 -11.58
C LEU A 473 9.83 -20.06 -13.05
N ARG A 474 10.13 -20.93 -14.01
CA ARG A 474 9.80 -20.70 -15.43
C ARG A 474 8.29 -20.54 -15.64
N ARG A 475 7.46 -21.33 -14.95
CA ARG A 475 6.00 -21.17 -14.97
C ARG A 475 5.58 -19.84 -14.39
N LEU A 476 6.16 -19.45 -13.25
CA LEU A 476 5.89 -18.15 -12.64
C LEU A 476 6.19 -16.98 -13.59
N PHE A 477 7.37 -16.99 -14.22
CA PHE A 477 7.75 -15.92 -15.14
C PHE A 477 6.93 -15.94 -16.43
N ALA A 478 6.57 -17.12 -16.92
CA ALA A 478 5.68 -17.27 -18.08
C ALA A 478 4.24 -16.81 -17.79
N ALA A 479 3.77 -16.92 -16.56
CA ALA A 479 2.47 -16.38 -16.16
C ALA A 479 2.47 -14.85 -16.01
N LEU A 480 3.58 -14.27 -15.50
CA LEU A 480 3.65 -12.86 -15.13
C LEU A 480 4.11 -11.95 -16.28
N LEU A 481 5.21 -12.30 -16.95
CA LEU A 481 5.92 -11.38 -17.84
C LEU A 481 5.25 -11.18 -19.20
N PRO A 482 4.78 -12.19 -19.92
CA PRO A 482 4.22 -12.01 -21.26
C PRO A 482 3.11 -10.98 -21.35
N PRO A 483 2.06 -10.97 -20.49
CA PRO A 483 1.03 -9.95 -20.57
C PRO A 483 1.55 -8.55 -20.24
N LEU A 484 2.45 -8.39 -19.26
CA LEU A 484 3.05 -7.10 -18.92
C LEU A 484 3.92 -6.57 -20.07
N LEU A 485 4.71 -7.44 -20.71
CA LEU A 485 5.54 -7.11 -21.86
C LEU A 485 4.69 -6.75 -23.08
N ARG A 486 3.55 -7.44 -23.28
CA ARG A 486 2.63 -7.14 -24.39
C ARG A 486 2.01 -5.75 -24.23
N PHE A 487 1.53 -5.40 -23.03
CA PHE A 487 1.02 -4.06 -22.77
C PHE A 487 2.12 -3.00 -22.97
N LEU A 488 3.32 -3.21 -22.48
CA LEU A 488 4.43 -2.28 -22.66
C LEU A 488 4.83 -2.13 -24.13
N TYR A 489 5.18 -3.22 -24.81
CA TYR A 489 5.76 -3.17 -26.13
C TYR A 489 4.75 -2.87 -27.24
N ARG A 490 3.58 -3.49 -27.18
CA ARG A 490 2.55 -3.26 -28.21
C ARG A 490 1.82 -1.94 -27.99
N TYR A 491 1.39 -1.70 -26.76
CA TYR A 491 0.48 -0.60 -26.46
C TYR A 491 1.15 0.61 -25.79
N GLY A 492 2.46 0.56 -25.50
CA GLY A 492 3.13 1.63 -24.75
C GLY A 492 2.42 1.99 -23.46
N THR A 493 1.82 0.99 -22.83
CA THR A 493 1.03 1.09 -21.61
C THR A 493 1.65 0.18 -20.56
N VAL A 494 1.77 0.64 -19.34
CA VAL A 494 2.35 -0.13 -18.26
C VAL A 494 1.47 -0.08 -17.02
N PHE A 495 1.42 -1.18 -16.30
CA PHE A 495 0.91 -1.23 -14.93
C PHE A 495 2.05 -1.01 -13.94
N SER A 496 1.70 -0.80 -12.66
CA SER A 496 2.66 -0.88 -11.55
C SER A 496 2.55 -2.27 -10.88
N PRO A 497 3.23 -3.31 -11.41
CA PRO A 497 3.02 -4.70 -11.01
C PRO A 497 3.79 -5.04 -9.72
N HIS A 498 3.58 -4.25 -8.67
CA HIS A 498 4.17 -4.51 -7.37
C HIS A 498 3.44 -5.63 -6.61
N GLY A 499 4.00 -6.02 -5.46
CA GLY A 499 3.56 -7.19 -4.70
C GLY A 499 2.08 -7.25 -4.31
N GLU A 500 1.39 -6.10 -4.19
CA GLU A 500 -0.04 -6.03 -3.87
C GLU A 500 -0.92 -6.05 -5.12
N ASN A 501 -0.53 -5.34 -6.20
CA ASN A 501 -1.36 -5.15 -7.40
C ASN A 501 -1.22 -6.27 -8.43
N ALA A 502 -0.13 -7.04 -8.38
CA ALA A 502 0.04 -8.27 -9.13
C ALA A 502 -0.37 -9.48 -8.30
N VAL A 503 -1.32 -10.25 -8.80
CA VAL A 503 -1.85 -11.47 -8.17
C VAL A 503 -1.56 -12.65 -9.10
N VAL A 504 -0.92 -13.67 -8.57
CA VAL A 504 -0.64 -14.91 -9.31
C VAL A 504 -1.80 -15.87 -9.11
N VAL A 505 -2.32 -16.40 -10.20
CA VAL A 505 -3.28 -17.50 -10.19
C VAL A 505 -2.54 -18.81 -10.35
N PHE A 506 -2.88 -19.78 -9.51
CA PHE A 506 -2.29 -21.11 -9.44
C PHE A 506 -3.35 -22.15 -9.78
N ASP A 507 -2.94 -23.26 -10.38
CA ASP A 507 -3.79 -24.42 -10.52
C ASP A 507 -3.95 -25.19 -9.19
N GLU A 508 -4.69 -26.30 -9.21
CA GLU A 508 -4.95 -27.17 -8.05
C GLU A 508 -3.68 -27.77 -7.41
N ARG A 509 -2.56 -27.78 -8.14
CA ARG A 509 -1.25 -28.28 -7.68
C ARG A 509 -0.29 -27.15 -7.30
N ASP A 510 -0.78 -25.94 -7.09
CA ASP A 510 0.04 -24.76 -6.78
C ASP A 510 1.10 -24.41 -7.87
N VAL A 511 0.82 -24.75 -9.16
CA VAL A 511 1.63 -24.32 -10.31
C VAL A 511 1.11 -22.96 -10.80
N PRO A 512 1.96 -21.93 -10.98
CA PRO A 512 1.55 -20.65 -11.55
C PRO A 512 1.04 -20.78 -12.98
N VAL A 513 -0.15 -20.23 -13.28
CA VAL A 513 -0.79 -20.37 -14.58
C VAL A 513 -1.07 -19.05 -15.28
N ARG A 514 -1.44 -17.98 -14.55
CA ARG A 514 -1.76 -16.66 -15.14
C ARG A 514 -1.67 -15.53 -14.14
N LEU A 515 -1.65 -14.30 -14.66
CA LEU A 515 -1.63 -13.06 -13.90
C LEU A 515 -3.05 -12.51 -13.74
N ALA A 516 -3.39 -12.03 -12.54
CA ALA A 516 -4.45 -11.06 -12.32
C ALA A 516 -3.84 -9.74 -11.87
N ILE A 517 -4.37 -8.62 -12.37
CA ILE A 517 -3.84 -7.29 -12.06
C ILE A 517 -4.96 -6.31 -11.72
N LYS A 518 -4.72 -5.41 -10.76
CA LYS A 518 -5.69 -4.47 -10.21
C LYS A 518 -5.11 -3.05 -10.12
N ASP A 519 -5.99 -2.08 -9.81
CA ASP A 519 -5.68 -0.67 -9.49
C ASP A 519 -5.29 0.16 -10.73
N PHE A 520 -6.22 0.27 -11.68
CA PHE A 520 -5.91 0.84 -13.00
C PHE A 520 -5.79 2.36 -12.99
N VAL A 521 -6.75 3.07 -12.39
CA VAL A 521 -6.76 4.54 -12.46
C VAL A 521 -5.56 5.16 -11.74
N ASP A 522 -5.03 4.47 -10.75
CA ASP A 522 -3.89 4.95 -9.97
C ASP A 522 -2.53 4.50 -10.55
N ASP A 523 -2.46 3.35 -11.23
CA ASP A 523 -1.21 2.66 -11.55
C ASP A 523 -0.98 2.36 -13.04
N VAL A 524 -1.95 2.66 -13.91
CA VAL A 524 -1.72 2.59 -15.36
C VAL A 524 -1.08 3.89 -15.84
N ASN A 525 -0.01 3.77 -16.63
CA ASN A 525 0.69 4.89 -17.25
C ASN A 525 0.91 4.60 -18.73
N ILE A 526 1.01 5.66 -19.53
CA ILE A 526 1.13 5.61 -20.98
C ILE A 526 2.38 6.30 -21.47
N SER A 527 2.87 5.90 -22.65
CA SER A 527 4.04 6.49 -23.28
C SER A 527 3.76 7.92 -23.77
N ALA A 528 4.70 8.84 -23.47
CA ALA A 528 4.73 10.17 -24.03
C ALA A 528 5.03 10.14 -25.55
N ARG A 529 5.70 9.09 -26.05
CA ARG A 529 5.88 8.88 -27.47
C ARG A 529 4.55 8.46 -28.10
N PRO A 530 4.01 9.21 -29.08
CA PRO A 530 2.76 8.84 -29.73
C PRO A 530 2.84 7.45 -30.36
N LEU A 531 1.81 6.65 -30.15
CA LEU A 531 1.68 5.31 -30.73
C LEU A 531 0.34 5.18 -31.45
N PRO A 532 0.27 4.49 -32.60
CA PRO A 532 -0.99 4.25 -33.31
C PRO A 532 -2.07 3.61 -32.42
N GLU A 533 -1.65 2.77 -31.50
CA GLU A 533 -2.53 2.07 -30.58
C GLU A 533 -3.23 3.01 -29.54
N HIS A 534 -2.79 4.27 -29.46
CA HIS A 534 -3.45 5.31 -28.65
C HIS A 534 -4.48 6.12 -29.45
N GLU A 535 -4.64 5.85 -30.76
CA GLU A 535 -5.73 6.43 -31.55
C GLU A 535 -7.07 5.95 -30.99
N GLY A 536 -8.00 6.89 -30.81
CA GLY A 536 -9.32 6.57 -30.21
C GLY A 536 -9.35 6.47 -28.69
N MET A 537 -8.23 6.71 -27.98
CA MET A 537 -8.25 6.82 -26.52
C MET A 537 -9.15 7.99 -26.11
N PRO A 538 -10.15 7.77 -25.23
CA PRO A 538 -11.01 8.85 -24.76
C PRO A 538 -10.20 9.98 -24.11
N GLN A 539 -10.62 11.23 -24.30
CA GLN A 539 -9.91 12.39 -23.75
C GLN A 539 -9.84 12.33 -22.22
N GLU A 540 -10.91 11.92 -21.56
CA GLU A 540 -10.96 11.72 -20.11
C GLU A 540 -9.86 10.75 -19.60
N VAL A 541 -9.62 9.65 -20.33
CA VAL A 541 -8.57 8.68 -20.02
C VAL A 541 -7.19 9.31 -20.21
N ARG A 542 -7.00 10.04 -21.32
CA ARG A 542 -5.74 10.73 -21.63
C ARG A 542 -5.37 11.80 -20.60
N ASP A 543 -6.35 12.53 -20.10
CA ASP A 543 -6.16 13.60 -19.11
C ASP A 543 -5.88 13.03 -17.70
N THR A 544 -6.31 11.80 -17.44
CA THR A 544 -6.18 11.15 -16.12
C THR A 544 -4.90 10.35 -15.97
N LEU A 545 -4.52 9.59 -17.01
CA LEU A 545 -3.34 8.72 -16.95
C LEU A 545 -2.05 9.55 -17.06
N LEU A 546 -1.06 9.17 -16.26
CA LEU A 546 0.24 9.79 -16.37
C LEU A 546 0.91 9.40 -17.70
N THR A 547 1.44 10.41 -18.38
CA THR A 547 2.18 10.26 -19.62
C THR A 547 3.67 10.38 -19.33
N GLU A 548 4.42 9.31 -19.62
CA GLU A 548 5.82 9.18 -19.22
C GLU A 548 6.75 8.96 -20.42
N ASP A 549 7.99 9.45 -20.32
CA ASP A 549 9.04 9.12 -21.26
C ASP A 549 9.23 7.60 -21.36
N PRO A 550 9.45 7.02 -22.55
CA PRO A 550 9.63 5.59 -22.72
C PRO A 550 10.67 4.95 -21.80
N SER A 551 11.77 5.63 -21.55
CA SER A 551 12.82 5.16 -20.64
C SER A 551 12.34 5.11 -19.18
N PHE A 552 11.44 6.00 -18.81
CA PHE A 552 10.84 6.04 -17.49
C PHE A 552 9.64 5.09 -17.38
N LEU A 553 8.92 4.85 -18.47
CA LEU A 553 7.81 3.90 -18.50
C LEU A 553 8.29 2.48 -18.16
N THR A 554 9.48 2.06 -18.62
CA THR A 554 10.08 0.78 -18.24
C THR A 554 10.38 0.68 -16.74
N GLN A 555 10.58 1.82 -16.08
CA GLN A 555 10.90 1.88 -14.66
C GLN A 555 9.76 1.33 -13.77
N PHE A 556 8.51 1.35 -14.23
CA PHE A 556 7.38 0.75 -13.51
C PHE A 556 7.53 -0.77 -13.36
N ILE A 557 7.96 -1.46 -14.42
CA ILE A 557 8.25 -2.90 -14.34
C ILE A 557 9.51 -3.14 -13.50
N HIS A 558 10.58 -2.36 -13.72
CA HIS A 558 11.80 -2.49 -12.93
C HIS A 558 11.54 -2.26 -11.44
N SER A 559 10.91 -1.16 -11.07
CA SER A 559 10.72 -0.81 -9.67
C SER A 559 9.58 -1.58 -9.01
N GLY A 560 8.45 -1.79 -9.70
CA GLY A 560 7.32 -2.53 -9.15
C GLY A 560 7.60 -4.01 -8.99
N LEU A 561 8.05 -4.66 -10.06
CA LEU A 561 8.23 -6.11 -10.10
C LEU A 561 9.65 -6.54 -9.71
N PHE A 562 10.66 -6.05 -10.44
CA PHE A 562 12.01 -6.60 -10.28
C PHE A 562 12.67 -6.13 -8.99
N VAL A 563 12.63 -4.84 -8.68
CA VAL A 563 13.20 -4.29 -7.44
C VAL A 563 12.23 -4.47 -6.26
N GLY A 564 10.94 -4.25 -6.48
CA GLY A 564 9.93 -4.31 -5.41
C GLY A 564 9.60 -5.71 -4.92
N VAL A 565 9.79 -6.75 -5.76
CA VAL A 565 9.48 -8.14 -5.41
C VAL A 565 10.65 -9.08 -5.70
N PHE A 566 11.13 -9.16 -6.93
CA PHE A 566 12.10 -10.20 -7.31
C PHE A 566 13.47 -10.03 -6.65
N ARG A 567 13.87 -8.79 -6.32
CA ARG A 567 15.07 -8.49 -5.51
C ARG A 567 15.05 -9.20 -4.14
N PHE A 568 13.86 -9.47 -3.61
CA PHE A 568 13.66 -10.19 -2.35
C PHE A 568 13.38 -11.68 -2.57
N LEU A 569 12.70 -12.04 -3.66
CA LEU A 569 12.38 -13.44 -3.99
C LEU A 569 13.61 -14.24 -4.43
N ALA A 570 14.49 -13.66 -5.26
CA ALA A 570 15.67 -14.36 -5.79
C ALA A 570 16.58 -14.90 -4.68
N PRO A 571 16.93 -14.12 -3.62
CA PRO A 571 17.68 -14.67 -2.51
C PRO A 571 16.93 -15.72 -1.68
N LEU A 572 15.59 -15.66 -1.58
CA LEU A 572 14.82 -16.74 -0.93
C LEU A 572 14.94 -18.05 -1.73
N CYS A 573 14.87 -17.96 -3.07
CA CYS A 573 15.05 -19.11 -3.94
C CYS A 573 16.47 -19.69 -3.81
N GLN A 574 17.50 -18.86 -3.67
CA GLN A 574 18.86 -19.32 -3.44
C GLN A 574 19.00 -20.05 -2.10
N ASP A 575 18.42 -19.50 -1.02
CA ASP A 575 18.61 -20.03 0.33
C ASP A 575 17.76 -21.29 0.59
N GLN A 576 16.63 -21.47 -0.09
CA GLN A 576 15.65 -22.52 0.24
C GLN A 576 15.30 -23.48 -0.92
N LEU A 577 15.67 -23.13 -2.14
CA LEU A 577 15.36 -23.93 -3.33
C LEU A 577 16.61 -24.32 -4.12
N ASP A 578 17.80 -23.99 -3.64
CA ASP A 578 19.09 -24.20 -4.30
C ASP A 578 19.17 -23.61 -5.72
N VAL A 579 18.39 -22.56 -6.00
CA VAL A 579 18.41 -21.82 -7.25
C VAL A 579 19.29 -20.57 -7.09
N PRO A 580 20.51 -20.56 -7.62
CA PRO A 580 21.40 -19.40 -7.50
C PRO A 580 20.75 -18.11 -8.03
N GLU A 581 20.99 -16.97 -7.37
CA GLU A 581 20.41 -15.69 -7.78
C GLU A 581 20.67 -15.36 -9.25
N ARG A 582 21.87 -15.69 -9.77
CA ARG A 582 22.18 -15.51 -11.21
C ARG A 582 21.28 -16.37 -12.11
N THR A 583 20.97 -17.60 -11.70
CA THR A 583 20.06 -18.49 -12.44
C THR A 583 18.66 -17.89 -12.45
N PHE A 584 18.17 -17.41 -11.32
CA PHE A 584 16.89 -16.72 -11.23
C PHE A 584 16.78 -15.57 -12.25
N TRP A 585 17.76 -14.68 -12.29
CA TRP A 585 17.77 -13.54 -13.22
C TRP A 585 17.96 -13.98 -14.69
N SER A 586 18.69 -15.04 -14.92
CA SER A 586 18.81 -15.63 -16.28
C SER A 586 17.47 -16.18 -16.78
N LEU A 587 16.65 -16.76 -15.90
CA LEU A 587 15.31 -17.23 -16.25
C LEU A 587 14.37 -16.05 -16.57
N VAL A 588 14.41 -14.97 -15.78
CA VAL A 588 13.66 -13.74 -16.06
C VAL A 588 14.06 -13.17 -17.44
N ARG A 589 15.37 -13.02 -17.69
CA ARG A 589 15.88 -12.55 -18.98
C ARG A 589 15.44 -13.45 -20.15
N ALA A 590 15.52 -14.76 -19.97
CA ALA A 590 15.13 -15.71 -21.02
C ALA A 590 13.66 -15.56 -21.41
N GLU A 591 12.78 -15.24 -20.44
CA GLU A 591 11.37 -14.98 -20.71
C GLU A 591 11.17 -13.71 -21.52
N ILE A 592 11.87 -12.62 -21.17
CA ILE A 592 11.82 -11.36 -21.94
C ILE A 592 12.27 -11.60 -23.38
N LEU A 593 13.40 -12.27 -23.58
CA LEU A 593 13.94 -12.58 -24.91
C LEU A 593 13.03 -13.52 -25.71
N ARG A 594 12.36 -14.48 -25.05
CA ARG A 594 11.39 -15.37 -25.70
C ARG A 594 10.19 -14.56 -26.22
N HIS A 595 9.68 -13.62 -25.44
CA HIS A 595 8.62 -12.71 -25.87
C HIS A 595 9.07 -11.86 -27.05
N GLN A 596 10.26 -11.26 -27.01
CA GLN A 596 10.80 -10.45 -28.10
C GLN A 596 11.00 -11.27 -29.39
N ALA A 597 11.50 -12.51 -29.27
CA ALA A 597 11.67 -13.40 -30.42
C ALA A 597 10.33 -13.82 -31.07
N ARG A 598 9.26 -13.86 -30.28
CA ARG A 598 7.91 -14.18 -30.76
C ARG A 598 7.27 -13.05 -31.58
N PHE A 599 7.59 -11.80 -31.29
CA PHE A 599 7.01 -10.61 -31.91
C PHE A 599 8.07 -9.73 -32.58
N PRO A 600 8.80 -10.26 -33.61
CA PRO A 600 9.91 -9.54 -34.25
C PRO A 600 9.48 -8.23 -34.91
N GLU A 601 8.20 -8.09 -35.24
CA GLU A 601 7.61 -6.85 -35.79
C GLU A 601 7.62 -5.68 -34.80
N LEU A 602 7.78 -5.94 -33.50
CA LEU A 602 7.88 -4.94 -32.44
C LEU A 602 9.33 -4.55 -32.10
N LYS A 603 10.31 -4.88 -32.94
CA LYS A 603 11.74 -4.64 -32.67
C LYS A 603 12.02 -3.19 -32.25
N ASP A 604 11.49 -2.20 -32.96
CA ASP A 604 11.68 -0.78 -32.66
C ASP A 604 11.09 -0.40 -31.29
N ARG A 605 10.06 -1.14 -30.84
CA ARG A 605 9.46 -0.97 -29.50
C ARG A 605 10.35 -1.56 -28.42
N PHE A 606 11.04 -2.66 -28.69
CA PHE A 606 12.01 -3.26 -27.75
C PHE A 606 13.20 -2.33 -27.51
N GLU A 607 13.65 -1.62 -28.55
CA GLU A 607 14.70 -0.60 -28.44
C GLU A 607 14.21 0.66 -27.72
N THR A 608 12.93 1.04 -27.93
CA THR A 608 12.31 2.20 -27.29
C THR A 608 12.05 1.95 -25.79
N PHE A 609 11.56 0.77 -25.44
CA PHE A 609 11.24 0.34 -24.07
C PHE A 609 12.23 -0.71 -23.57
N ASP A 610 13.53 -0.37 -23.55
CA ASP A 610 14.61 -1.32 -23.26
C ASP A 610 14.65 -1.72 -21.78
N LEU A 611 14.12 -2.92 -21.45
CA LEU A 611 14.23 -3.54 -20.13
C LEU A 611 15.61 -4.14 -19.86
N LEU A 612 16.48 -4.26 -20.87
CA LEU A 612 17.79 -4.91 -20.77
C LEU A 612 18.94 -3.90 -20.69
N THR A 613 18.63 -2.62 -20.51
CA THR A 613 19.62 -1.55 -20.31
C THR A 613 20.59 -1.89 -19.16
N PRO A 614 21.90 -1.57 -19.27
CA PRO A 614 22.91 -1.95 -18.27
C PRO A 614 22.67 -1.41 -16.86
N ARG A 615 22.03 -0.26 -16.76
CA ARG A 615 21.73 0.39 -15.47
C ARG A 615 20.33 0.97 -15.52
N ILE A 616 19.66 0.95 -14.37
CA ILE A 616 18.33 1.55 -14.20
C ILE A 616 18.37 2.64 -13.13
N ALA A 617 17.42 3.55 -13.16
CA ALA A 617 17.24 4.55 -12.11
C ALA A 617 16.95 3.87 -10.76
N ARG A 618 17.56 4.37 -9.69
CA ARG A 618 17.27 3.91 -8.33
C ARG A 618 16.15 4.76 -7.75
N LEU A 619 14.96 4.19 -7.61
CA LEU A 619 13.90 4.81 -6.82
C LEU A 619 14.20 4.66 -5.34
N CYS A 620 13.83 5.67 -4.54
CA CYS A 620 14.18 5.78 -3.13
C CYS A 620 12.95 6.13 -2.29
N LEU A 621 12.18 5.12 -1.88
CA LEU A 621 10.92 5.31 -1.15
C LEU A 621 11.15 5.84 0.27
N ASN A 622 12.23 5.38 0.94
CA ASN A 622 12.54 5.81 2.29
C ASN A 622 13.08 7.25 2.31
N ARG A 623 13.86 7.67 1.29
CA ARG A 623 14.29 9.07 1.13
C ARG A 623 13.11 10.03 1.03
N ASN A 624 12.01 9.65 0.36
CA ASN A 624 10.81 10.48 0.30
C ASN A 624 10.30 10.83 1.69
N ARG A 625 10.25 9.85 2.60
CA ARG A 625 9.78 10.07 3.95
C ARG A 625 10.76 10.86 4.80
N LEU A 626 12.05 10.64 4.62
CA LEU A 626 13.10 11.24 5.44
C LEU A 626 13.48 12.67 5.00
N HIS A 627 13.57 12.91 3.68
CA HIS A 627 14.22 14.08 3.14
C HIS A 627 13.34 14.97 2.25
N LEU A 628 12.12 14.55 1.91
CA LEU A 628 11.22 15.29 1.02
C LEU A 628 9.93 15.72 1.71
N ASP A 629 10.04 16.26 2.92
CA ASP A 629 8.91 16.77 3.70
C ASP A 629 7.74 15.76 3.81
N GLY A 630 8.07 14.48 4.04
CA GLY A 630 7.11 13.37 4.01
C GLY A 630 5.98 13.46 5.04
N TYR A 631 6.07 14.38 6.01
CA TYR A 631 5.08 14.60 7.06
C TYR A 631 4.39 15.96 6.98
N ARG A 632 4.76 16.81 6.03
CA ARG A 632 4.14 18.13 5.86
C ARG A 632 2.91 18.05 4.97
N ASP A 633 1.94 18.87 5.29
CA ASP A 633 0.80 19.10 4.42
C ASP A 633 1.24 19.76 3.12
N ARG A 634 0.63 19.36 2.00
CA ARG A 634 0.94 19.87 0.67
C ARG A 634 -0.29 19.82 -0.23
N ALA A 635 -0.30 20.67 -1.25
CA ALA A 635 -1.41 20.73 -2.21
C ALA A 635 -1.46 19.49 -3.11
N ASP A 636 -0.27 18.89 -3.42
CA ASP A 636 -0.15 17.76 -4.33
C ASP A 636 0.39 16.51 -3.63
N ARG A 637 0.04 15.33 -4.19
CA ARG A 637 0.58 14.04 -3.72
C ARG A 637 2.09 13.94 -3.98
N PRO A 638 2.88 13.39 -3.04
CA PRO A 638 4.33 13.22 -3.22
C PRO A 638 4.66 12.13 -4.26
N HIS A 639 5.73 12.37 -5.01
CA HIS A 639 6.31 11.40 -5.95
C HIS A 639 7.55 10.72 -5.36
N ALA A 640 7.91 9.53 -5.87
CA ALA A 640 9.12 8.84 -5.44
C ALA A 640 10.38 9.55 -5.94
N ALA A 641 11.35 9.73 -5.05
CA ALA A 641 12.65 10.27 -5.41
C ALA A 641 13.47 9.28 -6.25
N VAL A 642 14.19 9.81 -7.24
CA VAL A 642 15.26 9.09 -7.94
C VAL A 642 16.61 9.56 -7.39
N HIS A 643 17.48 8.61 -7.03
CA HIS A 643 18.82 8.91 -6.56
C HIS A 643 19.83 7.94 -7.17
N GLY A 644 20.57 8.42 -8.17
CA GLY A 644 21.57 7.63 -8.87
C GLY A 644 20.98 6.46 -9.67
N THR A 645 21.80 5.47 -9.93
CA THR A 645 21.44 4.28 -10.70
C THR A 645 21.99 3.00 -10.07
N VAL A 646 21.38 1.87 -10.38
CA VAL A 646 21.85 0.54 -9.98
C VAL A 646 22.14 -0.34 -11.19
N PRO A 647 23.11 -1.30 -11.11
CA PRO A 647 23.32 -2.29 -12.16
C PRO A 647 22.06 -3.13 -12.37
N ASN A 648 21.74 -3.38 -13.63
CA ASN A 648 20.63 -4.25 -14.02
C ASN A 648 21.15 -5.68 -14.28
N PRO A 649 20.77 -6.69 -13.48
CA PRO A 649 21.21 -8.07 -13.67
C PRO A 649 20.70 -8.68 -14.98
N LEU A 650 19.67 -8.09 -15.60
CA LEU A 650 19.11 -8.54 -16.87
C LEU A 650 19.98 -8.15 -18.08
N ALA A 651 20.89 -7.19 -17.92
CA ALA A 651 21.82 -6.80 -18.99
C ALA A 651 22.92 -7.83 -19.26
N LEU A 652 23.22 -8.69 -18.30
CA LEU A 652 24.30 -9.68 -18.44
C LEU A 652 23.87 -10.82 -19.36
N PRO A 653 24.69 -11.21 -20.36
CA PRO A 653 24.39 -12.38 -21.18
C PRO A 653 24.34 -13.65 -20.33
N ALA A 654 23.38 -14.53 -20.64
CA ALA A 654 23.34 -15.86 -20.05
C ALA A 654 24.63 -16.61 -20.44
N GLY A 655 25.59 -16.76 -19.53
CA GLY A 655 26.80 -17.53 -19.76
C GLY A 655 28.13 -16.80 -19.66
N GLY A 656 28.20 -15.55 -19.25
CA GLY A 656 29.47 -14.87 -18.91
C GLY A 656 30.11 -15.46 -17.65
N ALA A 657 30.71 -16.63 -17.73
CA ALA A 657 31.76 -17.06 -16.80
C ALA A 657 33.00 -16.21 -17.06
N ASN A 658 33.58 -15.67 -15.98
CA ASN A 658 34.87 -15.00 -15.86
C ASN A 658 34.91 -13.49 -16.14
N GLY A 659 35.14 -12.80 -15.05
CA GLY A 659 35.57 -11.40 -15.01
C GLY A 659 35.73 -10.96 -13.56
N THR A 660 36.84 -11.38 -12.94
CA THR A 660 37.58 -10.88 -11.75
C THR A 660 36.78 -10.25 -10.63
#